data_196e21dab35f67a2e0140050b7e65027
#
_entry.id   196e21dab35f67a2e0140050b7e65027
#
_cell.length_a   1.000
_cell.length_b   1.000
_cell.length_c   1.000
_cell.angle_alpha   90.00
_cell.angle_beta   90.00
_cell.angle_gamma   90.00
#
_symmetry.space_group_name_H-M   'P 1'
#
loop_
_entity.id
_entity.type
_entity.pdbx_description
1 polymer ?
#
loop_
_entity_poly.entity_id
_entity_poly.type
_entity_poly.pdbx_seq_one_letter_code
_entity_poly.pdbx_strand_id
1 'polypeptide(L)'
;VQEFKLLLNTHAKVEKDHTYDKSKKHKDMMERLDYLYGKDRQITFNKFDIHLLSYEEIKSAMEKQGIFREDIYSNTIEIANKVEDYDLQEGLDLLPVQYRNPDKELKDIAMQGLKDKGLLEDPVYVERLNDELKVIKDKKFGPYFLVVQSMINWAKKEGIMVGPGRGSSAGSLLCYALNITDIDPIKHGLLFFRFINPERNDFPDIDTDIQDSRRDEVKDYLVRQYRHVASIATFLQFKDKGVVRDVSRVLNIPLSDVNKVLKLVDTWEEYCSSRSTDWFREKYPEVQVYGEQLRGRIRGTGIHAAGVVTSKNPIFRYAPLETRSSPGSDERIPVVGIDMEEAERIGLIKIDALGLKTLSVIKDAISMIKENHYVDIDPLKINMEDPKVYEMLSDGYTKGVFQCEATPYTNLLVKMGVKNLNELAASNALVRPGAMNTIGKDYLARKHGKQNVSYVHQVMKEFTSDTYGCVLYQEQVMQACVHLGGMTMADADKVRKIIGKKKDAREFDVFKEKFVEGASKYVAPNVARDLWHDFEAHAGYSFNKSHAVAYSTLSYWTAWLKYYYPLEFMFALLKNESNKDTRTEYLIEAKRMGIPVKLPHINDSDIDFKIEGKGIRFGLSAIKYISDNIAKKYIDARPFNSYKELEEFTFTKGNGVNSRALNALKLIGAATFSDNPRNDEDIRQNLYEVLNLPEFNVSLPAHYHAFIKEIEDYDEKGSFVIMGMVKSIKRSKGWSRVEVLDKTGSVGIFDEEQTTIETGQTYLILVNDNRILSAIPVDQIKGSSSALVKFLNYKQLPFTNEEMYVVSFKPRITKAGKKMASLTLADTSRDLHSVMVFPTSFAQAYMKLEEGHAYKFTLGKTKDGTVILEDING
;
A
#
# COMPACT_ATOMS: atom_id res chain seq x y z
N VAL A 1 -9.42 37.39 10.31
CA VAL A 1 -7.96 37.43 10.61
C VAL A 1 -7.70 37.17 12.09
N GLN A 2 -8.42 37.79 13.00
CA GLN A 2 -8.29 37.53 14.46
C GLN A 2 -8.73 36.11 14.82
N GLU A 3 -9.77 35.57 14.19
CA GLU A 3 -10.26 34.20 14.39
C GLU A 3 -9.29 33.20 13.79
N PHE A 4 -8.73 33.49 12.64
CA PHE A 4 -7.69 32.68 11.99
C PHE A 4 -6.44 32.55 12.86
N LYS A 5 -6.02 33.63 13.47
CA LYS A 5 -4.93 33.67 14.44
C LYS A 5 -5.18 32.79 15.66
N LEU A 6 -6.41 32.72 16.13
CA LEU A 6 -6.80 31.87 17.25
C LEU A 6 -6.69 30.37 16.91
N LEU A 7 -6.97 30.00 15.65
CA LEU A 7 -6.89 28.63 15.16
C LEU A 7 -5.47 28.16 14.90
N LEU A 8 -4.64 29.02 14.35
CA LEU A 8 -3.22 28.70 14.13
C LEU A 8 -2.41 28.73 15.41
N ASN A 9 -2.80 29.57 16.36
CA ASN A 9 -2.10 29.78 17.60
C ASN A 9 -3.02 29.47 18.79
N THR A 10 -3.26 28.16 19.03
CA THR A 10 -4.03 27.68 20.18
C THR A 10 -3.57 28.23 21.50
N HIS A 11 -2.34 28.69 21.57
CA HIS A 11 -1.70 29.25 22.75
C HIS A 11 -2.10 30.67 23.01
N ALA A 12 -2.39 31.47 21.97
CA ALA A 12 -2.80 32.86 22.13
C ALA A 12 -4.12 32.99 22.89
N LYS A 13 -5.03 32.00 22.79
CA LYS A 13 -6.28 31.99 23.58
C LYS A 13 -6.04 31.63 25.03
N VAL A 14 -5.10 30.74 25.28
CA VAL A 14 -4.71 30.34 26.65
C VAL A 14 -3.94 31.44 27.35
N GLU A 15 -3.13 32.21 26.64
CA GLU A 15 -2.36 33.33 27.19
C GLU A 15 -3.20 34.58 27.44
N LYS A 16 -4.26 34.83 26.67
CA LYS A 16 -5.14 36.00 26.93
C LYS A 16 -5.86 35.90 28.27
N ASP A 17 -6.10 34.70 28.76
CA ASP A 17 -6.84 34.50 30.03
C ASP A 17 -5.90 34.31 31.23
N HIS A 18 -4.58 34.26 31.01
CA HIS A 18 -3.63 33.97 32.07
C HIS A 18 -2.41 34.94 32.06
N THR A 19 -2.33 35.80 33.02
CA THR A 19 -1.11 36.49 33.45
C THR A 19 -0.06 35.40 33.76
N TYR A 20 1.14 35.59 33.27
CA TYR A 20 2.28 34.69 33.46
C TYR A 20 2.67 34.66 34.94
N ASP A 21 1.93 33.89 35.72
CA ASP A 21 2.26 33.60 37.11
C ASP A 21 2.79 32.14 37.13
N LYS A 22 3.93 31.95 37.79
CA LYS A 22 4.56 30.63 38.04
C LYS A 22 3.69 29.76 38.98
N SER A 23 2.44 30.08 39.11
CA SER A 23 1.43 29.49 39.97
C SER A 23 0.77 28.23 39.35
N LYS A 24 -0.18 27.67 40.06
CA LYS A 24 -1.02 26.51 39.67
C LYS A 24 -1.61 26.61 38.26
N LYS A 25 -1.93 27.82 37.78
CA LYS A 25 -2.49 28.06 36.44
C LYS A 25 -1.50 27.75 35.33
N HIS A 26 -0.21 28.01 35.51
CA HIS A 26 0.83 27.64 34.54
C HIS A 26 0.99 26.12 34.43
N LYS A 27 0.91 25.42 35.57
CA LYS A 27 0.96 23.97 35.64
C LYS A 27 -0.23 23.34 34.91
N ASP A 28 -1.44 23.82 35.17
CA ASP A 28 -2.68 23.35 34.53
C ASP A 28 -2.65 23.62 33.00
N MET A 29 -2.04 24.73 32.57
CA MET A 29 -1.84 25.05 31.17
C MET A 29 -0.85 24.10 30.53
N MET A 30 0.29 23.83 31.17
CA MET A 30 1.28 22.89 30.65
C MET A 30 0.75 21.46 30.57
N GLU A 31 -0.04 21.02 31.56
CA GLU A 31 -0.72 19.72 31.53
C GLU A 31 -1.72 19.61 30.37
N ARG A 32 -2.46 20.68 30.05
CA ARG A 32 -3.37 20.71 28.88
C ARG A 32 -2.60 20.67 27.57
N LEU A 33 -1.46 21.34 27.49
CA LEU A 33 -0.60 21.32 26.33
C LEU A 33 0.08 19.96 26.15
N ASP A 34 0.53 19.34 27.24
CA ASP A 34 1.08 17.97 27.23
C ASP A 34 0.02 16.97 26.77
N TYR A 35 -1.25 17.18 27.13
CA TYR A 35 -2.37 16.37 26.66
C TYR A 35 -2.62 16.54 25.15
N LEU A 36 -2.53 17.78 24.64
CA LEU A 36 -2.84 18.11 23.25
C LEU A 36 -1.70 17.71 22.29
N TYR A 37 -0.47 17.83 22.72
CA TYR A 37 0.72 17.71 21.85
C TYR A 37 1.69 16.61 22.26
N GLY A 38 1.49 15.96 23.41
CA GLY A 38 2.41 14.98 24.01
C GLY A 38 3.54 15.63 24.79
N LYS A 39 4.02 14.92 25.81
CA LYS A 39 4.98 15.43 26.81
C LYS A 39 6.34 15.83 26.24
N ASP A 40 6.74 15.28 25.09
CA ASP A 40 8.08 15.45 24.52
C ASP A 40 8.17 16.62 23.53
N ARG A 41 7.11 17.40 23.34
CA ARG A 41 7.15 18.55 22.45
C ARG A 41 7.50 19.83 23.18
N GLN A 42 8.58 20.48 22.74
CA GLN A 42 8.84 21.87 23.10
C GLN A 42 7.80 22.74 22.38
N ILE A 43 6.87 23.28 23.16
CA ILE A 43 5.88 24.21 22.65
C ILE A 43 6.39 25.62 22.87
N THR A 44 6.66 26.31 21.77
CA THR A 44 7.05 27.73 21.80
C THR A 44 5.77 28.52 21.68
N PHE A 45 5.45 29.29 22.73
CA PHE A 45 4.33 30.22 22.71
C PHE A 45 4.71 31.50 22.01
N ASN A 46 4.01 31.85 20.94
CA ASN A 46 4.08 33.18 20.39
C ASN A 46 3.24 34.13 21.24
N LYS A 47 3.92 34.94 22.04
CA LYS A 47 3.29 35.98 22.86
C LYS A 47 2.88 37.23 22.05
N PHE A 48 3.17 37.22 20.76
CA PHE A 48 2.94 38.33 19.87
C PHE A 48 1.73 38.10 18.98
N ASP A 49 1.08 39.18 18.65
CA ASP A 49 0.09 39.21 17.63
C ASP A 49 0.79 39.03 16.27
N ILE A 50 0.45 37.93 15.54
CA ILE A 50 1.12 37.54 14.28
C ILE A 50 0.26 37.81 13.05
N HIS A 51 -0.88 38.45 13.19
CA HIS A 51 -1.67 38.93 12.06
C HIS A 51 -1.01 40.17 11.42
N LEU A 52 -1.39 40.49 10.21
CA LEU A 52 -0.98 41.73 9.57
C LEU A 52 -1.58 42.90 10.37
N LEU A 53 -0.71 43.63 11.07
CA LEU A 53 -1.13 44.77 11.91
C LEU A 53 -1.48 45.95 11.03
N SER A 54 -2.59 46.66 11.39
CA SER A 54 -2.90 47.97 10.84
C SER A 54 -1.95 49.01 11.43
N TYR A 55 -1.90 50.18 10.81
CA TYR A 55 -1.12 51.31 11.32
C TYR A 55 -1.46 51.65 12.75
N GLU A 56 -2.77 51.70 13.09
CA GLU A 56 -3.23 52.01 14.43
C GLU A 56 -2.85 50.97 15.48
N GLU A 57 -2.85 49.71 15.09
CA GLU A 57 -2.36 48.61 15.94
C GLU A 57 -0.87 48.71 16.20
N ILE A 58 -0.06 48.97 15.16
CA ILE A 58 1.38 49.18 15.28
C ILE A 58 1.65 50.39 16.18
N LYS A 59 1.02 51.51 15.93
CA LYS A 59 1.13 52.75 16.73
C LYS A 59 0.82 52.48 18.18
N SER A 60 -0.35 51.89 18.47
CA SER A 60 -0.76 51.56 19.83
C SER A 60 0.21 50.59 20.52
N ALA A 61 0.74 49.61 19.82
CA ALA A 61 1.71 48.67 20.38
C ALA A 61 3.04 49.33 20.73
N MET A 62 3.52 50.24 19.86
CA MET A 62 4.78 50.96 20.04
C MET A 62 4.64 52.06 21.14
N GLU A 63 3.53 52.75 21.19
CA GLU A 63 3.21 53.73 22.24
C GLU A 63 3.18 53.11 23.64
N LYS A 64 2.56 51.91 23.75
CA LYS A 64 2.56 51.14 25.01
C LYS A 64 3.96 50.75 25.47
N GLN A 65 4.91 50.67 24.58
CA GLN A 65 6.31 50.37 24.88
C GLN A 65 7.18 51.64 25.01
N GLY A 66 6.60 52.83 24.79
CA GLY A 66 7.33 54.09 24.84
C GLY A 66 8.33 54.31 23.73
N ILE A 67 8.18 53.58 22.60
CA ILE A 67 9.11 53.61 21.46
C ILE A 67 8.49 54.11 20.18
N PHE A 68 7.24 54.61 20.21
CA PHE A 68 6.61 55.11 18.97
C PHE A 68 7.31 56.36 18.47
N ARG A 69 7.69 56.36 17.24
CA ARG A 69 8.26 57.46 16.49
C ARG A 69 7.70 57.41 15.08
N GLU A 70 7.11 58.48 14.61
CA GLU A 70 6.52 58.60 13.28
C GLU A 70 7.53 58.45 12.17
N ASP A 71 8.79 58.88 12.38
CA ASP A 71 9.87 58.72 11.43
C ASP A 71 10.24 57.23 11.18
N ILE A 72 10.09 56.35 12.18
CA ILE A 72 10.33 54.88 12.00
C ILE A 72 9.29 54.34 11.04
N TYR A 73 8.02 54.74 11.18
CA TYR A 73 6.95 54.30 10.30
C TYR A 73 7.11 54.89 8.90
N SER A 74 7.37 56.22 8.78
CA SER A 74 7.58 56.84 7.48
C SER A 74 8.80 56.28 6.74
N ASN A 75 9.87 55.93 7.44
CA ASN A 75 11.04 55.24 6.84
C ASN A 75 10.66 53.88 6.26
N THR A 76 9.72 53.15 6.86
CA THR A 76 9.22 51.87 6.32
C THR A 76 8.52 52.11 4.98
N ILE A 77 7.72 53.14 4.87
CA ILE A 77 7.05 53.52 3.62
C ILE A 77 8.07 54.02 2.59
N GLU A 78 9.08 54.82 3.01
CA GLU A 78 10.16 55.25 2.13
C GLU A 78 10.95 54.07 1.56
N ILE A 79 11.24 53.04 2.36
CA ILE A 79 11.90 51.80 1.89
C ILE A 79 10.99 51.07 0.90
N ALA A 80 9.70 50.96 1.18
CA ALA A 80 8.75 50.30 0.29
C ALA A 80 8.65 51.06 -1.07
N ASN A 81 8.68 52.40 -1.04
CA ASN A 81 8.64 53.23 -2.25
C ASN A 81 9.96 53.18 -3.07
N LYS A 82 11.04 52.71 -2.48
CA LYS A 82 12.32 52.46 -3.21
C LYS A 82 12.36 51.12 -3.93
N VAL A 83 11.40 50.26 -3.68
CA VAL A 83 11.28 48.98 -4.39
C VAL A 83 10.63 49.23 -5.75
N GLU A 84 11.38 48.93 -6.78
CA GLU A 84 10.87 49.02 -8.15
C GLU A 84 10.21 47.71 -8.53
N ASP A 85 9.21 47.79 -9.42
CA ASP A 85 8.65 46.60 -10.02
C ASP A 85 9.69 45.90 -10.90
N TYR A 86 9.84 44.62 -10.73
CA TYR A 86 10.73 43.79 -11.56
C TYR A 86 10.07 42.42 -11.86
N ASP A 87 10.33 41.95 -13.06
CA ASP A 87 9.89 40.63 -13.48
C ASP A 87 10.88 39.56 -13.02
N LEU A 88 10.38 38.52 -12.39
CA LEU A 88 11.17 37.33 -12.12
C LEU A 88 11.44 36.59 -13.43
N GLN A 89 12.70 36.32 -13.71
CA GLN A 89 13.08 35.57 -14.91
C GLN A 89 12.59 34.13 -14.82
N GLU A 90 11.92 33.66 -15.84
CA GLU A 90 11.41 32.30 -15.97
C GLU A 90 12.16 31.52 -17.05
N GLY A 91 12.09 30.20 -17.01
CA GLY A 91 12.63 29.33 -18.05
C GLY A 91 14.15 29.42 -18.23
N LEU A 92 14.90 29.75 -17.17
CA LEU A 92 16.36 29.85 -17.23
C LEU A 92 16.98 28.47 -17.47
N ASP A 93 18.03 28.42 -18.28
CA ASP A 93 18.87 27.23 -18.43
C ASP A 93 19.85 27.15 -17.26
N LEU A 94 19.46 26.45 -16.21
CA LEU A 94 20.22 26.35 -14.97
C LEU A 94 20.95 25.03 -14.78
N LEU A 95 20.77 24.05 -15.67
CA LEU A 95 21.40 22.73 -15.52
C LEU A 95 22.93 22.82 -15.52
N PRO A 96 23.61 22.08 -14.64
CA PRO A 96 25.05 21.98 -14.68
C PRO A 96 25.51 21.22 -15.91
N VAL A 97 26.33 21.85 -16.75
CA VAL A 97 26.92 21.23 -17.95
C VAL A 97 28.34 20.82 -17.64
N GLN A 98 28.62 19.52 -17.55
CA GLN A 98 29.95 18.98 -17.30
C GLN A 98 30.76 18.72 -18.55
N TYR A 99 30.10 18.63 -19.70
CA TYR A 99 30.69 18.27 -20.98
C TYR A 99 30.70 19.45 -21.94
N ARG A 100 31.77 19.54 -22.73
CA ARG A 100 31.91 20.60 -23.74
C ARG A 100 30.86 20.50 -24.85
N ASN A 101 30.42 19.28 -25.14
CA ASN A 101 29.35 18.98 -26.11
C ASN A 101 28.42 17.88 -25.50
N PRO A 102 27.40 18.27 -24.74
CA PRO A 102 26.51 17.31 -24.08
C PRO A 102 25.78 16.39 -25.04
N ASP A 103 25.35 16.88 -26.20
CA ASP A 103 24.58 16.08 -27.16
C ASP A 103 25.44 14.98 -27.80
N LYS A 104 26.71 15.30 -28.08
CA LYS A 104 27.65 14.30 -28.60
C LYS A 104 27.94 13.22 -27.54
N GLU A 105 28.24 13.66 -26.32
CA GLU A 105 28.53 12.76 -25.22
C GLU A 105 27.34 11.82 -24.93
N LEU A 106 26.12 12.37 -24.90
CA LEU A 106 24.90 11.60 -24.71
C LEU A 106 24.73 10.54 -25.81
N LYS A 107 24.98 10.91 -27.07
CA LYS A 107 24.91 9.97 -28.21
C LYS A 107 25.95 8.88 -28.08
N ASP A 108 27.19 9.23 -27.76
CA ASP A 108 28.30 8.29 -27.68
C ASP A 108 28.05 7.25 -26.56
N ILE A 109 27.58 7.68 -25.39
CA ILE A 109 27.20 6.81 -24.27
C ILE A 109 26.02 5.90 -24.66
N ALA A 110 24.98 6.46 -25.29
CA ALA A 110 23.81 5.70 -25.69
C ALA A 110 24.11 4.63 -26.75
N MET A 111 24.94 4.97 -27.76
CA MET A 111 25.38 3.99 -28.76
C MET A 111 26.24 2.88 -28.14
N GLN A 112 27.13 3.23 -27.19
CA GLN A 112 27.87 2.23 -26.44
C GLN A 112 26.92 1.33 -25.63
N GLY A 113 25.90 1.89 -25.01
CA GLY A 113 24.90 1.13 -24.24
C GLY A 113 24.09 0.15 -25.11
N LEU A 114 23.73 0.51 -26.35
CA LEU A 114 23.16 -0.44 -27.33
C LEU A 114 24.13 -1.54 -27.71
N LYS A 115 25.41 -1.20 -27.90
CA LYS A 115 26.47 -2.19 -28.19
C LYS A 115 26.61 -3.17 -27.04
N ASP A 116 26.65 -2.71 -25.80
CA ASP A 116 26.81 -3.56 -24.62
C ASP A 116 25.61 -4.49 -24.42
N LYS A 117 24.44 -4.10 -24.93
CA LYS A 117 23.21 -4.92 -24.93
C LYS A 117 23.09 -5.83 -26.17
N GLY A 118 24.04 -5.76 -27.12
CA GLY A 118 24.00 -6.53 -28.37
C GLY A 118 22.94 -6.07 -29.37
N LEU A 119 22.47 -4.82 -29.27
CA LEU A 119 21.36 -4.25 -30.05
C LEU A 119 21.82 -3.25 -31.13
N LEU A 120 23.11 -2.96 -31.21
CA LEU A 120 23.64 -1.95 -32.12
C LEU A 120 23.50 -2.34 -33.61
N GLU A 121 23.48 -3.64 -33.93
CA GLU A 121 23.36 -4.15 -35.31
C GLU A 121 21.88 -4.24 -35.76
N ASP A 122 20.92 -4.04 -34.87
CA ASP A 122 19.51 -4.05 -35.23
C ASP A 122 19.04 -2.64 -35.66
N PRO A 123 18.63 -2.50 -36.94
CA PRO A 123 18.25 -1.21 -37.49
C PRO A 123 17.05 -0.57 -36.78
N VAL A 124 16.12 -1.36 -36.22
CA VAL A 124 14.94 -0.88 -35.49
C VAL A 124 15.34 -0.10 -34.24
N TYR A 125 16.33 -0.63 -33.50
CA TYR A 125 16.85 0.05 -32.31
C TYR A 125 17.65 1.31 -32.66
N VAL A 126 18.49 1.23 -33.68
CA VAL A 126 19.32 2.37 -34.07
C VAL A 126 18.50 3.53 -34.63
N GLU A 127 17.50 3.25 -35.47
CA GLU A 127 16.57 4.25 -35.99
C GLU A 127 15.79 4.91 -34.85
N ARG A 128 15.17 4.12 -34.00
CA ARG A 128 14.42 4.61 -32.84
C ARG A 128 15.29 5.46 -31.90
N LEU A 129 16.55 5.03 -31.62
CA LEU A 129 17.45 5.83 -30.79
C LEU A 129 17.82 7.17 -31.43
N ASN A 130 18.08 7.19 -32.73
CA ASN A 130 18.38 8.44 -33.45
C ASN A 130 17.18 9.41 -33.43
N ASP A 131 15.97 8.93 -33.58
CA ASP A 131 14.75 9.73 -33.49
C ASP A 131 14.58 10.33 -32.08
N GLU A 132 14.77 9.54 -31.02
CA GLU A 132 14.72 10.03 -29.65
C GLU A 132 15.82 11.06 -29.37
N LEU A 133 17.07 10.80 -29.79
CA LEU A 133 18.19 11.73 -29.66
C LEU A 133 17.96 13.06 -30.38
N LYS A 134 17.30 13.05 -31.54
CA LYS A 134 16.92 14.26 -32.25
C LYS A 134 15.97 15.12 -31.41
N VAL A 135 14.91 14.53 -30.86
CA VAL A 135 13.95 15.24 -29.99
C VAL A 135 14.65 15.82 -28.75
N ILE A 136 15.50 15.01 -28.08
CA ILE A 136 16.25 15.45 -26.90
C ILE A 136 17.18 16.63 -27.20
N LYS A 137 17.86 16.59 -28.34
CA LYS A 137 18.73 17.70 -28.80
C LYS A 137 17.93 18.95 -29.09
N ASP A 138 16.82 18.86 -29.87
CA ASP A 138 15.97 19.98 -30.22
C ASP A 138 15.37 20.64 -28.96
N LYS A 139 15.08 19.87 -27.92
CA LYS A 139 14.60 20.34 -26.61
C LYS A 139 15.72 20.78 -25.65
N LYS A 140 16.99 20.58 -25.99
CA LYS A 140 18.16 20.86 -25.14
C LYS A 140 18.16 20.11 -23.81
N PHE A 141 17.59 18.88 -23.77
CA PHE A 141 17.52 18.06 -22.56
C PHE A 141 18.76 17.19 -22.31
N GLY A 142 19.76 17.21 -23.20
CA GLY A 142 20.98 16.42 -23.07
C GLY A 142 21.65 16.50 -21.70
N PRO A 143 21.90 17.70 -21.13
CA PRO A 143 22.48 17.83 -19.80
C PRO A 143 21.66 17.13 -18.70
N TYR A 144 20.34 17.18 -18.74
CA TYR A 144 19.47 16.51 -17.77
C TYR A 144 19.63 14.99 -17.80
N PHE A 145 19.60 14.39 -19.01
CA PHE A 145 19.81 12.94 -19.15
C PHE A 145 21.19 12.52 -18.65
N LEU A 146 22.23 13.31 -18.88
CA LEU A 146 23.57 13.03 -18.40
C LEU A 146 23.69 13.10 -16.86
N VAL A 147 23.00 14.02 -16.22
CA VAL A 147 22.95 14.10 -14.75
C VAL A 147 22.27 12.85 -14.17
N VAL A 148 21.11 12.50 -14.69
CA VAL A 148 20.35 11.31 -14.23
C VAL A 148 21.14 10.04 -14.51
N GLN A 149 21.71 9.89 -15.71
CA GLN A 149 22.57 8.75 -16.09
C GLN A 149 23.76 8.58 -15.13
N SER A 150 24.45 9.69 -14.83
CA SER A 150 25.59 9.70 -13.90
C SER A 150 25.17 9.22 -12.51
N MET A 151 24.07 9.74 -11.97
CA MET A 151 23.53 9.35 -10.67
C MET A 151 23.17 7.87 -10.60
N ILE A 152 22.42 7.38 -11.57
CA ILE A 152 21.91 5.99 -11.56
C ILE A 152 23.05 4.99 -11.76
N ASN A 153 23.96 5.26 -12.71
CA ASN A 153 25.07 4.35 -12.96
C ASN A 153 26.09 4.36 -11.82
N TRP A 154 26.28 5.50 -11.14
CA TRP A 154 27.06 5.51 -9.90
C TRP A 154 26.39 4.64 -8.82
N ALA A 155 25.09 4.77 -8.61
CA ALA A 155 24.36 3.96 -7.63
C ALA A 155 24.48 2.46 -7.93
N LYS A 156 24.28 2.05 -9.20
CA LYS A 156 24.44 0.67 -9.64
C LYS A 156 25.88 0.16 -9.42
N LYS A 157 26.89 0.98 -9.69
CA LYS A 157 28.32 0.65 -9.48
C LYS A 157 28.66 0.45 -8.00
N GLU A 158 28.09 1.26 -7.11
CA GLU A 158 28.23 1.10 -5.66
C GLU A 158 27.41 -0.04 -5.08
N GLY A 159 26.73 -0.82 -5.93
CA GLY A 159 25.89 -1.96 -5.53
C GLY A 159 24.61 -1.55 -4.82
N ILE A 160 24.19 -0.29 -4.97
CA ILE A 160 22.88 0.20 -4.54
C ILE A 160 21.85 -0.31 -5.54
N MET A 161 20.80 -0.94 -5.03
CA MET A 161 19.76 -1.47 -5.93
C MET A 161 18.90 -0.34 -6.47
N VAL A 162 18.72 -0.35 -7.81
CA VAL A 162 17.87 0.59 -8.55
C VAL A 162 16.73 -0.19 -9.19
N GLY A 163 15.52 0.36 -9.18
CA GLY A 163 14.35 -0.25 -9.81
C GLY A 163 14.47 -0.31 -11.35
N PRO A 164 13.76 -1.22 -12.02
CA PRO A 164 13.87 -1.43 -13.47
C PRO A 164 13.33 -0.26 -14.29
N GLY A 165 12.60 0.65 -13.67
CA GLY A 165 11.99 1.84 -14.27
C GLY A 165 10.71 2.23 -13.55
N ARG A 166 10.30 3.48 -13.78
CA ARG A 166 9.07 4.04 -13.20
C ARG A 166 8.45 5.05 -14.14
N GLY A 167 7.11 5.12 -14.15
CA GLY A 167 6.40 6.14 -14.92
C GLY A 167 6.55 5.96 -16.43
N SER A 168 6.66 7.07 -17.14
CA SER A 168 6.74 7.10 -18.59
C SER A 168 8.15 6.92 -19.15
N SER A 169 9.20 7.14 -18.34
CA SER A 169 10.61 7.05 -18.77
C SER A 169 10.98 5.63 -19.25
N ALA A 170 10.31 4.58 -18.76
CA ALA A 170 10.48 3.21 -19.26
C ALA A 170 10.03 3.05 -20.73
N GLY A 171 9.34 4.03 -21.33
CA GLY A 171 9.01 4.04 -22.76
C GLY A 171 10.11 4.62 -23.66
N SER A 172 11.24 5.05 -23.11
CA SER A 172 12.38 5.63 -23.85
C SER A 172 13.49 4.61 -24.07
N LEU A 173 13.87 4.42 -25.32
CA LEU A 173 15.03 3.63 -25.71
C LEU A 173 16.34 4.30 -25.27
N LEU A 174 16.37 5.64 -25.27
CA LEU A 174 17.52 6.37 -24.74
C LEU A 174 17.73 6.08 -23.26
N CYS A 175 16.67 6.11 -22.42
CA CYS A 175 16.78 5.74 -21.02
C CYS A 175 17.28 4.30 -20.82
N TYR A 176 16.82 3.37 -21.66
CA TYR A 176 17.29 1.98 -21.65
C TYR A 176 18.76 1.84 -22.08
N ALA A 177 19.16 2.52 -23.14
CA ALA A 177 20.55 2.54 -23.63
C ALA A 177 21.52 3.17 -22.62
N LEU A 178 21.08 4.19 -21.88
CA LEU A 178 21.86 4.85 -20.84
C LEU A 178 21.89 4.09 -19.50
N ASN A 179 21.26 2.91 -19.40
CA ASN A 179 21.05 2.16 -18.16
C ASN A 179 20.31 2.96 -17.06
N ILE A 180 19.49 3.94 -17.47
CA ILE A 180 18.57 4.67 -16.58
C ILE A 180 17.39 3.75 -16.23
N THR A 181 16.87 3.03 -17.23
CA THR A 181 15.83 2.01 -17.06
C THR A 181 16.36 0.65 -17.55
N ASP A 182 15.75 -0.43 -17.07
CA ASP A 182 16.12 -1.80 -17.44
C ASP A 182 14.99 -2.50 -18.24
N ILE A 183 14.01 -1.72 -18.73
CA ILE A 183 12.89 -2.17 -19.56
C ILE A 183 13.19 -1.85 -21.03
N ASP A 184 13.17 -2.87 -21.88
CA ASP A 184 13.28 -2.71 -23.32
C ASP A 184 11.95 -2.19 -23.89
N PRO A 185 11.86 -0.92 -24.33
CA PRO A 185 10.60 -0.33 -24.77
C PRO A 185 10.13 -0.89 -26.12
N ILE A 186 11.01 -1.40 -26.96
CA ILE A 186 10.66 -1.97 -28.27
C ILE A 186 10.02 -3.35 -28.05
N LYS A 187 10.66 -4.19 -27.25
CA LYS A 187 10.14 -5.53 -26.89
C LYS A 187 8.72 -5.46 -26.31
N HIS A 188 8.41 -4.43 -25.52
CA HIS A 188 7.12 -4.26 -24.87
C HIS A 188 6.15 -3.32 -25.61
N GLY A 189 6.51 -2.82 -26.79
CA GLY A 189 5.69 -1.91 -27.58
C GLY A 189 5.34 -0.59 -26.86
N LEU A 190 6.32 0.01 -26.17
CA LEU A 190 6.15 1.24 -25.40
C LEU A 190 6.46 2.47 -26.26
N LEU A 191 5.70 3.54 -26.02
CA LEU A 191 5.75 4.75 -26.82
C LEU A 191 6.60 5.84 -26.17
N PHE A 192 7.67 6.28 -26.86
CA PHE A 192 8.49 7.44 -26.46
C PHE A 192 7.67 8.72 -26.36
N PHE A 193 6.72 8.91 -27.29
CA PHE A 193 5.87 10.08 -27.34
C PHE A 193 5.06 10.31 -26.06
N ARG A 194 4.76 9.22 -25.32
CA ARG A 194 4.09 9.30 -24.02
C ARG A 194 5.02 9.88 -22.94
N PHE A 195 6.32 9.71 -23.08
CA PHE A 195 7.33 10.27 -22.18
C PHE A 195 7.68 11.71 -22.58
N ILE A 196 8.12 11.94 -23.81
CA ILE A 196 8.44 13.27 -24.32
C ILE A 196 7.67 13.53 -25.61
N ASN A 197 6.84 14.56 -25.58
CA ASN A 197 6.12 15.05 -26.74
C ASN A 197 6.91 16.23 -27.35
N PRO A 198 7.34 16.16 -28.63
CA PRO A 198 8.09 17.23 -29.29
C PRO A 198 7.37 18.59 -29.31
N GLU A 199 6.03 18.59 -29.35
CA GLU A 199 5.24 19.83 -29.44
C GLU A 199 4.99 20.50 -28.07
N ARG A 200 5.44 19.88 -26.98
CA ARG A 200 5.24 20.39 -25.60
C ARG A 200 6.54 20.95 -25.05
N ASN A 201 6.44 21.98 -24.23
CA ASN A 201 7.60 22.59 -23.56
C ASN A 201 7.85 22.05 -22.15
N ASP A 202 7.09 21.05 -21.71
CA ASP A 202 7.26 20.46 -20.38
C ASP A 202 8.62 19.73 -20.33
N PHE A 203 9.30 19.83 -19.18
CA PHE A 203 10.49 19.03 -18.90
C PHE A 203 10.13 17.55 -18.74
N PRO A 204 11.03 16.64 -19.11
CA PRO A 204 10.85 15.22 -18.85
C PRO A 204 11.01 14.95 -17.36
N ASP A 205 10.17 14.10 -16.82
CA ASP A 205 10.23 13.63 -15.43
C ASP A 205 10.74 12.18 -15.41
N ILE A 206 11.98 11.99 -14.97
CA ILE A 206 12.60 10.67 -14.82
C ILE A 206 12.60 10.32 -13.34
N ASP A 207 11.51 9.71 -12.91
CA ASP A 207 11.43 9.12 -11.59
C ASP A 207 12.34 7.88 -11.48
N THR A 208 13.08 7.77 -10.39
CA THR A 208 13.94 6.61 -10.14
C THR A 208 13.69 6.03 -8.77
N ASP A 209 13.35 4.74 -8.72
CA ASP A 209 13.26 4.00 -7.47
C ASP A 209 14.65 3.54 -7.03
N ILE A 210 15.04 3.89 -5.82
CA ILE A 210 16.35 3.58 -5.22
C ILE A 210 16.13 2.75 -3.95
N GLN A 211 17.04 1.86 -3.64
CA GLN A 211 17.08 1.13 -2.37
C GLN A 211 16.93 2.11 -1.19
N ASP A 212 15.83 2.01 -0.46
CA ASP A 212 15.47 3.00 0.57
C ASP A 212 16.54 3.15 1.66
N SER A 213 17.14 2.06 2.11
CA SER A 213 18.17 2.05 3.15
C SER A 213 19.48 2.76 2.75
N ARG A 214 19.70 3.04 1.45
CA ARG A 214 20.93 3.69 0.93
C ARG A 214 20.62 4.91 0.03
N ARG A 215 19.38 5.40 0.04
CA ARG A 215 18.96 6.54 -0.77
C ARG A 215 19.77 7.81 -0.49
N ASP A 216 20.11 8.06 0.76
CA ASP A 216 20.82 9.30 1.14
C ASP A 216 22.26 9.32 0.58
N GLU A 217 22.91 8.16 0.39
CA GLU A 217 24.20 8.08 -0.30
C GLU A 217 24.13 8.61 -1.75
N VAL A 218 22.99 8.40 -2.43
CA VAL A 218 22.76 8.91 -3.81
C VAL A 218 22.62 10.43 -3.79
N LYS A 219 21.96 11.01 -2.79
CA LYS A 219 21.88 12.47 -2.60
C LYS A 219 23.25 13.06 -2.32
N ASP A 220 24.04 12.43 -1.46
CA ASP A 220 25.41 12.83 -1.16
C ASP A 220 26.30 12.79 -2.40
N TYR A 221 26.11 11.78 -3.27
CA TYR A 221 26.80 11.76 -4.58
C TYR A 221 26.48 12.99 -5.40
N LEU A 222 25.21 13.37 -5.53
CA LEU A 222 24.81 14.56 -6.29
C LEU A 222 25.44 15.84 -5.71
N VAL A 223 25.48 15.98 -4.38
CA VAL A 223 26.12 17.12 -3.70
C VAL A 223 27.62 17.16 -3.99
N ARG A 224 28.31 16.04 -3.93
CA ARG A 224 29.76 15.97 -4.24
C ARG A 224 30.05 16.27 -5.70
N GLN A 225 29.19 15.81 -6.61
CA GLN A 225 29.40 15.91 -8.06
C GLN A 225 29.06 17.30 -8.59
N TYR A 226 27.97 17.92 -8.11
CA TYR A 226 27.39 19.13 -8.72
C TYR A 226 27.48 20.38 -7.85
N ARG A 227 27.96 20.30 -6.60
CA ARG A 227 28.19 21.41 -5.65
C ARG A 227 26.94 22.19 -5.24
N HIS A 228 26.15 22.66 -6.19
CA HIS A 228 24.96 23.50 -5.95
C HIS A 228 23.71 22.63 -6.00
N VAL A 229 23.46 21.88 -4.92
CA VAL A 229 22.33 20.96 -4.78
C VAL A 229 21.55 21.35 -3.53
N ALA A 230 20.22 21.35 -3.63
CA ALA A 230 19.34 21.57 -2.49
C ALA A 230 18.08 20.71 -2.62
N SER A 231 17.50 20.34 -1.49
CA SER A 231 16.16 19.73 -1.45
C SER A 231 15.09 20.78 -1.79
N ILE A 232 13.92 20.34 -2.22
CA ILE A 232 12.78 21.21 -2.53
C ILE A 232 11.90 21.34 -1.28
N ALA A 233 11.33 22.53 -1.02
CA ALA A 233 10.34 22.71 0.02
C ALA A 233 8.98 22.13 -0.41
N THR A 234 8.21 21.66 0.56
CA THR A 234 6.81 21.30 0.38
C THR A 234 5.96 22.14 1.29
N PHE A 235 4.97 22.84 0.75
CA PHE A 235 4.01 23.60 1.52
C PHE A 235 2.83 22.71 1.91
N LEU A 236 2.77 22.35 3.20
CA LEU A 236 1.67 21.57 3.75
C LEU A 236 0.44 22.47 3.86
N GLN A 237 -0.65 22.08 3.24
CA GLN A 237 -1.91 22.83 3.27
C GLN A 237 -2.92 22.13 4.17
N PHE A 238 -3.85 22.93 4.69
CA PHE A 238 -5.07 22.41 5.30
C PHE A 238 -5.96 21.84 4.18
N LYS A 239 -6.09 20.52 4.13
CA LYS A 239 -6.91 19.81 3.14
C LYS A 239 -8.06 19.08 3.82
N ASP A 240 -9.17 18.99 3.14
CA ASP A 240 -10.38 18.21 3.42
C ASP A 240 -10.50 17.61 4.86
N LYS A 241 -10.29 16.30 5.00
CA LYS A 241 -10.33 15.61 6.31
C LYS A 241 -9.34 16.19 7.33
N GLY A 242 -8.22 16.74 6.86
CA GLY A 242 -7.21 17.36 7.72
C GLY A 242 -7.72 18.61 8.41
N VAL A 243 -8.40 19.48 7.69
CA VAL A 243 -8.95 20.72 8.22
C VAL A 243 -10.02 20.45 9.29
N VAL A 244 -10.92 19.48 9.03
CA VAL A 244 -11.94 19.08 10.02
C VAL A 244 -11.28 18.58 11.31
N ARG A 245 -10.24 17.74 11.17
CA ARG A 245 -9.51 17.17 12.31
C ARG A 245 -8.75 18.24 13.09
N ASP A 246 -8.07 19.14 12.40
CA ASP A 246 -7.26 20.18 13.06
C ASP A 246 -8.12 21.21 13.77
N VAL A 247 -9.20 21.68 13.14
CA VAL A 247 -10.16 22.61 13.75
C VAL A 247 -10.85 21.94 14.96
N SER A 248 -11.31 20.70 14.79
CA SER A 248 -11.95 19.95 15.88
C SER A 248 -11.01 19.75 17.08
N ARG A 249 -9.73 19.52 16.83
CA ARG A 249 -8.72 19.40 17.89
C ARG A 249 -8.57 20.70 18.68
N VAL A 250 -8.52 21.83 17.98
CA VAL A 250 -8.41 23.16 18.62
C VAL A 250 -9.65 23.49 19.43
N LEU A 251 -10.83 23.10 18.95
CA LEU A 251 -12.10 23.30 19.65
C LEU A 251 -12.36 22.26 20.75
N ASN A 252 -11.41 21.35 21.00
CA ASN A 252 -11.53 20.24 21.97
C ASN A 252 -12.74 19.32 21.73
N ILE A 253 -13.10 19.11 20.47
CA ILE A 253 -14.18 18.19 20.09
C ILE A 253 -13.73 16.74 20.34
N PRO A 254 -14.58 15.88 20.91
CA PRO A 254 -14.24 14.49 21.15
C PRO A 254 -13.77 13.77 19.88
N LEU A 255 -12.62 13.10 19.95
CA LEU A 255 -12.01 12.39 18.81
C LEU A 255 -12.94 11.30 18.24
N SER A 256 -13.81 10.72 19.06
CA SER A 256 -14.84 9.77 18.63
C SER A 256 -15.80 10.40 17.62
N ASP A 257 -16.27 11.63 17.87
CA ASP A 257 -17.18 12.34 16.98
C ASP A 257 -16.46 12.73 15.67
N VAL A 258 -15.23 13.21 15.79
CA VAL A 258 -14.39 13.55 14.63
C VAL A 258 -14.14 12.32 13.75
N ASN A 259 -13.75 11.20 14.35
CA ASN A 259 -13.50 9.97 13.59
C ASN A 259 -14.78 9.42 12.95
N LYS A 260 -15.94 9.60 13.61
CA LYS A 260 -17.24 9.18 13.06
C LYS A 260 -17.60 9.98 11.81
N VAL A 261 -17.51 11.31 11.85
CA VAL A 261 -17.85 12.16 10.69
C VAL A 261 -16.86 11.96 9.54
N LEU A 262 -15.56 11.84 9.82
CA LEU A 262 -14.53 11.66 8.79
C LEU A 262 -14.55 10.29 8.07
N LYS A 263 -15.31 9.32 8.58
CA LYS A 263 -15.56 8.05 7.86
C LYS A 263 -16.67 8.16 6.82
N LEU A 264 -17.52 9.18 6.93
CA LEU A 264 -18.70 9.36 6.10
C LEU A 264 -18.41 10.17 4.82
N VAL A 265 -17.25 10.81 4.76
CA VAL A 265 -16.89 11.75 3.69
C VAL A 265 -15.41 11.61 3.33
N ASP A 266 -15.09 11.91 2.09
CA ASP A 266 -13.70 11.94 1.59
C ASP A 266 -13.25 13.37 1.25
N THR A 267 -14.16 14.23 0.84
CA THR A 267 -13.89 15.61 0.44
C THR A 267 -14.57 16.62 1.37
N TRP A 268 -14.11 17.87 1.32
CA TRP A 268 -14.71 18.98 2.04
C TRP A 268 -16.13 19.29 1.53
N GLU A 269 -16.35 19.18 0.24
CA GLU A 269 -17.64 19.39 -0.41
C GLU A 269 -18.67 18.36 0.10
N GLU A 270 -18.28 17.11 0.22
CA GLU A 270 -19.12 16.06 0.84
C GLU A 270 -19.40 16.37 2.31
N TYR A 271 -18.39 16.83 3.06
CA TYR A 271 -18.59 17.24 4.45
C TYR A 271 -19.62 18.37 4.57
N CYS A 272 -19.60 19.35 3.68
CA CYS A 272 -20.51 20.49 3.69
C CYS A 272 -21.92 20.16 3.18
N SER A 273 -22.08 19.21 2.25
CA SER A 273 -23.33 18.96 1.54
C SER A 273 -24.08 17.69 1.95
N SER A 274 -23.37 16.70 2.52
CA SER A 274 -23.98 15.42 2.87
C SER A 274 -24.92 15.52 4.07
N ARG A 275 -26.12 14.95 3.98
CA ARG A 275 -27.04 14.78 5.11
C ARG A 275 -26.47 13.90 6.22
N SER A 276 -25.55 13.00 5.90
CA SER A 276 -24.92 12.12 6.88
C SER A 276 -24.04 12.87 7.88
N THR A 277 -23.63 14.10 7.56
CA THR A 277 -22.79 14.95 8.40
C THR A 277 -23.55 16.05 9.14
N ASP A 278 -24.86 16.23 8.89
CA ASP A 278 -25.69 17.28 9.51
C ASP A 278 -25.55 17.28 11.04
N TRP A 279 -25.66 16.11 11.65
CA TRP A 279 -25.54 15.98 13.11
C TRP A 279 -24.24 16.55 13.68
N PHE A 280 -23.14 16.49 12.94
CA PHE A 280 -21.84 17.01 13.38
C PHE A 280 -21.75 18.51 13.12
N ARG A 281 -22.24 18.99 11.97
CA ARG A 281 -22.27 20.41 11.61
C ARG A 281 -23.22 21.22 12.50
N GLU A 282 -24.38 20.66 12.87
CA GLU A 282 -25.33 21.28 13.82
C GLU A 282 -24.76 21.34 15.24
N LYS A 283 -24.02 20.26 15.64
CA LYS A 283 -23.43 20.20 16.98
C LYS A 283 -22.17 21.05 17.10
N TYR A 284 -21.42 21.21 16.04
CA TYR A 284 -20.11 21.89 16.00
C TYR A 284 -20.01 22.84 14.79
N PRO A 285 -20.87 23.89 14.70
CA PRO A 285 -20.93 24.75 13.51
C PRO A 285 -19.62 25.49 13.23
N GLU A 286 -18.83 25.77 14.27
CA GLU A 286 -17.55 26.47 14.15
C GLU A 286 -16.54 25.69 13.30
N VAL A 287 -16.65 24.35 13.22
CA VAL A 287 -15.77 23.54 12.39
C VAL A 287 -15.92 23.89 10.91
N GLN A 288 -17.14 24.12 10.45
CA GLN A 288 -17.39 24.54 9.08
C GLN A 288 -16.91 25.97 8.82
N VAL A 289 -17.22 26.90 9.73
CA VAL A 289 -16.85 28.33 9.60
C VAL A 289 -15.33 28.48 9.52
N TYR A 290 -14.60 27.90 10.48
CA TYR A 290 -13.13 28.00 10.49
C TYR A 290 -12.48 27.11 9.44
N GLY A 291 -13.09 25.98 9.13
CA GLY A 291 -12.61 25.09 8.08
C GLY A 291 -12.61 25.76 6.71
N GLU A 292 -13.65 26.50 6.36
CA GLU A 292 -13.72 27.25 5.10
C GLU A 292 -12.64 28.33 5.01
N GLN A 293 -12.34 29.01 6.10
CA GLN A 293 -11.28 30.03 6.14
C GLN A 293 -9.88 29.45 6.05
N LEU A 294 -9.67 28.24 6.60
CA LEU A 294 -8.36 27.61 6.66
C LEU A 294 -8.03 26.76 5.43
N ARG A 295 -9.05 26.20 4.78
CA ARG A 295 -8.88 25.32 3.63
C ARG A 295 -8.00 25.96 2.55
N GLY A 296 -7.01 25.21 2.06
CA GLY A 296 -6.06 25.66 1.07
C GLY A 296 -4.95 26.58 1.60
N ARG A 297 -5.02 27.01 2.88
CA ARG A 297 -3.94 27.81 3.48
C ARG A 297 -2.78 26.92 3.87
N ILE A 298 -1.59 27.52 3.83
CA ILE A 298 -0.38 26.83 4.25
C ILE A 298 -0.40 26.63 5.76
N ARG A 299 -0.29 25.38 6.18
CA ARG A 299 -0.24 24.95 7.56
C ARG A 299 1.19 24.91 8.12
N GLY A 300 2.12 24.59 7.23
CA GLY A 300 3.53 24.46 7.57
C GLY A 300 4.33 24.10 6.34
N THR A 301 5.61 23.97 6.53
CA THR A 301 6.54 23.64 5.46
C THR A 301 7.29 22.36 5.81
N GLY A 302 7.52 21.53 4.81
CA GLY A 302 8.27 20.28 4.90
C GLY A 302 9.39 20.24 3.86
N ILE A 303 10.09 19.13 3.81
CA ILE A 303 11.08 18.82 2.77
C ILE A 303 10.43 17.80 1.84
N HIS A 304 10.57 18.00 0.53
CA HIS A 304 10.11 17.03 -0.46
C HIS A 304 10.85 15.69 -0.28
N ALA A 305 10.12 14.60 -0.24
CA ALA A 305 10.68 13.31 0.16
C ALA A 305 11.82 12.81 -0.76
N ALA A 306 11.73 13.11 -2.06
CA ALA A 306 12.62 12.55 -3.08
C ALA A 306 13.37 13.61 -3.89
N GLY A 307 12.71 14.75 -4.18
CA GLY A 307 13.21 15.76 -5.13
C GLY A 307 14.37 16.58 -4.61
N VAL A 308 15.41 16.64 -5.39
CA VAL A 308 16.49 17.61 -5.25
C VAL A 308 16.62 18.42 -6.54
N VAL A 309 17.09 19.65 -6.41
CA VAL A 309 17.43 20.50 -7.56
C VAL A 309 18.92 20.77 -7.59
N THR A 310 19.47 20.92 -8.76
CA THR A 310 20.86 21.30 -8.98
C THR A 310 20.96 22.45 -9.98
N SER A 311 21.99 23.27 -9.85
CA SER A 311 22.26 24.37 -10.80
C SER A 311 23.74 24.58 -11.08
N LYS A 312 24.03 25.22 -12.22
CA LYS A 312 25.42 25.60 -12.64
C LYS A 312 26.03 26.67 -11.77
N ASN A 313 25.21 27.51 -11.13
CA ASN A 313 25.63 28.58 -10.23
C ASN A 313 24.95 28.39 -8.86
N PRO A 314 25.40 29.09 -7.81
CA PRO A 314 24.76 29.03 -6.50
C PRO A 314 23.24 29.28 -6.57
N ILE A 315 22.45 28.36 -6.02
CA ILE A 315 20.97 28.36 -6.09
C ILE A 315 20.39 29.66 -5.52
N PHE A 316 21.01 30.23 -4.48
CA PHE A 316 20.55 31.48 -3.85
C PHE A 316 20.50 32.69 -4.82
N ARG A 317 21.12 32.59 -5.99
CA ARG A 317 20.99 33.62 -7.04
C ARG A 317 19.62 33.60 -7.75
N TYR A 318 18.90 32.50 -7.63
CA TYR A 318 17.68 32.27 -8.37
C TYR A 318 16.47 32.09 -7.46
N ALA A 319 16.69 31.53 -6.27
CA ALA A 319 15.62 31.21 -5.33
C ALA A 319 16.11 31.36 -3.87
N PRO A 320 15.22 31.65 -2.92
CA PRO A 320 15.54 31.63 -1.50
C PRO A 320 16.08 30.27 -1.07
N LEU A 321 17.13 30.28 -0.25
CA LEU A 321 17.74 29.06 0.28
C LEU A 321 17.74 29.12 1.81
N GLU A 322 17.20 28.08 2.43
CA GLU A 322 17.16 27.90 3.88
C GLU A 322 17.82 26.57 4.29
N THR A 323 18.02 26.37 5.57
CA THR A 323 18.51 25.11 6.09
C THR A 323 17.49 24.48 7.01
N ARG A 324 17.27 23.17 6.87
CA ARG A 324 16.36 22.38 7.71
C ARG A 324 17.01 21.08 8.16
N SER A 325 16.54 20.54 9.29
CA SER A 325 16.99 19.22 9.75
C SER A 325 16.52 18.14 8.78
N SER A 326 17.41 17.25 8.41
CA SER A 326 17.07 16.07 7.60
C SER A 326 16.10 15.17 8.40
N PRO A 327 15.10 14.56 7.75
CA PRO A 327 14.20 13.64 8.43
C PRO A 327 14.95 12.51 9.15
N GLY A 328 14.77 12.39 10.46
CA GLY A 328 15.43 11.37 11.28
C GLY A 328 16.89 11.65 11.67
N SER A 329 17.41 12.84 11.38
CA SER A 329 18.78 13.28 11.71
C SER A 329 18.79 14.72 12.19
N ASP A 330 19.77 15.08 13.01
CA ASP A 330 20.05 16.46 13.41
C ASP A 330 20.86 17.25 12.35
N GLU A 331 21.25 16.58 11.27
CA GLU A 331 22.00 17.19 10.18
C GLU A 331 21.14 18.23 9.45
N ARG A 332 21.70 19.41 9.21
CA ARG A 332 21.02 20.48 8.50
C ARG A 332 21.39 20.47 7.02
N ILE A 333 20.38 20.30 6.19
CA ILE A 333 20.51 20.26 4.73
C ILE A 333 19.97 21.55 4.10
N PRO A 334 20.52 22.00 2.95
CA PRO A 334 19.98 23.12 2.20
C PRO A 334 18.64 22.75 1.55
N VAL A 335 17.69 23.68 1.63
CA VAL A 335 16.34 23.52 1.08
C VAL A 335 15.98 24.81 0.34
N VAL A 336 15.52 24.68 -0.91
CA VAL A 336 14.98 25.79 -1.69
C VAL A 336 13.63 26.18 -1.10
N GLY A 337 13.46 27.46 -0.74
CA GLY A 337 12.28 27.98 -0.03
C GLY A 337 11.05 28.22 -0.94
N ILE A 338 10.99 27.56 -2.09
CA ILE A 338 9.86 27.53 -3.01
C ILE A 338 9.44 26.09 -3.28
N ASP A 339 8.23 25.88 -3.76
CA ASP A 339 7.74 24.55 -4.12
C ASP A 339 8.24 24.09 -5.50
N MET A 340 7.81 22.89 -5.88
CA MET A 340 8.24 22.25 -7.11
C MET A 340 7.80 23.04 -8.36
N GLU A 341 6.55 23.54 -8.38
CA GLU A 341 5.98 24.25 -9.54
C GLU A 341 6.74 25.55 -9.80
N GLU A 342 7.04 26.30 -8.74
CA GLU A 342 7.82 27.51 -8.81
C GLU A 342 9.30 27.24 -9.18
N ALA A 343 9.88 26.15 -8.64
CA ALA A 343 11.24 25.76 -8.99
C ALA A 343 11.37 25.44 -10.50
N GLU A 344 10.41 24.70 -11.05
CA GLU A 344 10.35 24.39 -12.48
C GLU A 344 10.13 25.65 -13.32
N ARG A 345 9.27 26.58 -12.89
CA ARG A 345 8.98 27.82 -13.59
C ARG A 345 10.22 28.69 -13.80
N ILE A 346 11.09 28.77 -12.81
CA ILE A 346 12.35 29.52 -12.92
C ILE A 346 13.46 28.75 -13.66
N GLY A 347 13.28 27.46 -13.92
CA GLY A 347 14.23 26.61 -14.66
C GLY A 347 15.12 25.72 -13.79
N LEU A 348 14.82 25.57 -12.48
CA LEU A 348 15.44 24.57 -11.65
C LEU A 348 14.76 23.22 -11.91
N ILE A 349 15.53 22.25 -12.38
CA ILE A 349 15.01 20.95 -12.76
C ILE A 349 15.13 19.99 -11.58
N LYS A 350 14.02 19.34 -11.28
CA LYS A 350 13.93 18.31 -10.23
C LYS A 350 14.61 17.03 -10.70
N ILE A 351 15.36 16.42 -9.80
CA ILE A 351 15.93 15.08 -9.92
C ILE A 351 15.35 14.25 -8.80
N ASP A 352 14.63 13.17 -9.14
CA ASP A 352 13.94 12.33 -8.18
C ASP A 352 14.72 11.05 -7.88
N ALA A 353 15.10 10.89 -6.63
CA ALA A 353 15.61 9.65 -6.05
C ALA A 353 14.62 9.15 -4.99
N LEU A 354 13.69 8.31 -5.39
CA LEU A 354 12.61 7.80 -4.55
C LEU A 354 13.08 6.56 -3.78
N GLY A 355 13.06 6.60 -2.44
CA GLY A 355 13.32 5.41 -1.63
C GLY A 355 12.20 4.39 -1.78
N LEU A 356 12.53 3.18 -2.20
CA LEU A 356 11.60 2.07 -2.29
C LEU A 356 12.06 0.91 -1.40
N LYS A 357 11.29 0.65 -0.33
CA LYS A 357 11.57 -0.40 0.66
C LYS A 357 11.74 -1.78 0.01
N THR A 358 10.95 -2.09 -1.01
CA THR A 358 11.01 -3.37 -1.73
C THR A 358 12.40 -3.64 -2.33
N LEU A 359 13.11 -2.61 -2.78
CA LEU A 359 14.48 -2.78 -3.28
C LEU A 359 15.46 -3.14 -2.15
N SER A 360 15.25 -2.63 -0.94
CA SER A 360 15.99 -3.08 0.25
C SER A 360 15.71 -4.54 0.56
N VAL A 361 14.45 -4.97 0.49
CA VAL A 361 14.04 -6.37 0.67
C VAL A 361 14.71 -7.29 -0.36
N ILE A 362 14.65 -6.93 -1.64
CA ILE A 362 15.30 -7.71 -2.71
C ILE A 362 16.81 -7.80 -2.47
N LYS A 363 17.46 -6.69 -2.13
CA LYS A 363 18.90 -6.66 -1.87
C LYS A 363 19.30 -7.54 -0.70
N ASP A 364 18.58 -7.44 0.42
CA ASP A 364 18.80 -8.27 1.59
C ASP A 364 18.59 -9.76 1.27
N ALA A 365 17.51 -10.10 0.57
CA ALA A 365 17.23 -11.49 0.16
C ALA A 365 18.36 -12.05 -0.72
N ILE A 366 18.79 -11.32 -1.75
CA ILE A 366 19.88 -11.74 -2.63
C ILE A 366 21.20 -11.91 -1.85
N SER A 367 21.50 -10.98 -0.93
CA SER A 367 22.71 -11.06 -0.11
C SER A 367 22.71 -12.34 0.75
N MET A 368 21.58 -12.65 1.38
CA MET A 368 21.43 -13.87 2.18
C MET A 368 21.47 -15.15 1.34
N ILE A 369 20.87 -15.12 0.16
CA ILE A 369 20.95 -16.27 -0.77
C ILE A 369 22.42 -16.54 -1.15
N LYS A 370 23.18 -15.46 -1.39
CA LYS A 370 24.61 -15.59 -1.68
C LYS A 370 25.38 -16.18 -0.50
N GLU A 371 25.07 -15.76 0.73
CA GLU A 371 25.71 -16.28 1.95
C GLU A 371 25.31 -17.73 2.24
N ASN A 372 24.02 -18.09 2.12
CA ASN A 372 23.50 -19.39 2.52
C ASN A 372 23.64 -20.46 1.44
N HIS A 373 23.54 -20.07 0.18
CA HIS A 373 23.49 -21.02 -0.97
C HIS A 373 24.66 -20.87 -1.92
N TYR A 374 25.53 -19.85 -1.75
CA TYR A 374 26.64 -19.53 -2.66
C TYR A 374 26.19 -19.25 -4.09
N VAL A 375 24.96 -18.74 -4.26
CA VAL A 375 24.37 -18.36 -5.54
C VAL A 375 24.33 -16.85 -5.66
N ASP A 376 24.89 -16.32 -6.73
CA ASP A 376 24.85 -14.88 -7.04
C ASP A 376 23.71 -14.61 -8.00
N ILE A 377 22.68 -13.90 -7.55
CA ILE A 377 21.48 -13.59 -8.31
C ILE A 377 21.58 -12.18 -8.86
N ASP A 378 21.49 -12.07 -10.19
CA ASP A 378 21.29 -10.82 -10.90
C ASP A 378 19.81 -10.72 -11.32
N PRO A 379 19.01 -9.80 -10.74
CA PRO A 379 17.60 -9.68 -11.08
C PRO A 379 17.33 -9.48 -12.58
N LEU A 380 18.25 -8.85 -13.29
CA LEU A 380 18.11 -8.60 -14.73
C LEU A 380 18.24 -9.88 -15.59
N LYS A 381 18.77 -10.94 -15.00
CA LYS A 381 18.94 -12.26 -15.67
C LYS A 381 17.90 -13.29 -15.26
N ILE A 382 16.95 -12.90 -14.39
CA ILE A 382 15.86 -13.78 -13.99
C ILE A 382 15.00 -14.12 -15.23
N ASN A 383 14.70 -15.40 -15.41
CA ASN A 383 13.74 -15.83 -16.44
C ASN A 383 12.34 -15.33 -16.11
N MET A 384 11.86 -14.37 -16.90
CA MET A 384 10.55 -13.74 -16.72
C MET A 384 9.37 -14.58 -17.25
N GLU A 385 9.64 -15.77 -17.81
CA GLU A 385 8.63 -16.63 -18.44
C GLU A 385 8.44 -17.95 -17.67
N ASP A 386 8.90 -18.02 -16.42
CA ASP A 386 8.74 -19.21 -15.59
C ASP A 386 7.28 -19.39 -15.13
N PRO A 387 6.56 -20.42 -15.59
CA PRO A 387 5.14 -20.62 -15.28
C PRO A 387 4.88 -20.84 -13.78
N LYS A 388 5.82 -21.44 -13.05
CA LYS A 388 5.67 -21.76 -11.64
C LYS A 388 5.49 -20.51 -10.78
N VAL A 389 6.15 -19.40 -11.16
CA VAL A 389 6.03 -18.12 -10.45
C VAL A 389 4.63 -17.53 -10.66
N TYR A 390 4.10 -17.62 -11.88
CA TYR A 390 2.74 -17.16 -12.17
C TYR A 390 1.67 -18.06 -11.55
N GLU A 391 1.89 -19.37 -11.47
CA GLU A 391 1.02 -20.31 -10.76
C GLU A 391 0.94 -19.94 -9.27
N MET A 392 2.07 -19.70 -8.60
CA MET A 392 2.10 -19.24 -7.20
C MET A 392 1.27 -17.97 -6.98
N LEU A 393 1.38 -16.99 -7.89
CA LEU A 393 0.57 -15.76 -7.83
C LEU A 393 -0.93 -16.03 -8.02
N SER A 394 -1.26 -16.97 -8.91
CA SER A 394 -2.64 -17.38 -9.20
C SER A 394 -3.24 -18.24 -8.08
N ASP A 395 -2.41 -18.88 -7.25
CA ASP A 395 -2.82 -19.61 -6.05
C ASP A 395 -2.96 -18.67 -4.81
N GLY A 396 -2.78 -17.34 -5.01
CA GLY A 396 -3.01 -16.35 -3.97
C GLY A 396 -1.84 -16.13 -3.01
N TYR A 397 -0.64 -16.66 -3.27
CA TYR A 397 0.55 -16.40 -2.44
C TYR A 397 1.18 -15.03 -2.75
N THR A 398 0.41 -13.97 -2.56
CA THR A 398 0.78 -12.61 -2.96
C THR A 398 1.38 -11.74 -1.85
N LYS A 399 1.31 -12.17 -0.59
CA LYS A 399 1.89 -11.40 0.54
C LYS A 399 3.40 -11.25 0.37
N GLY A 400 3.90 -10.03 0.54
CA GLY A 400 5.30 -9.67 0.28
C GLY A 400 5.63 -9.44 -1.19
N VAL A 401 4.76 -9.80 -2.14
CA VAL A 401 4.95 -9.52 -3.55
C VAL A 401 4.60 -8.06 -3.85
N PHE A 402 5.54 -7.33 -4.42
CA PHE A 402 5.41 -5.90 -4.67
C PHE A 402 4.08 -5.53 -5.33
N GLN A 403 3.36 -4.58 -4.74
CA GLN A 403 2.03 -4.10 -5.14
C GLN A 403 0.89 -5.14 -5.21
N CYS A 404 1.15 -6.43 -5.01
CA CYS A 404 0.13 -7.48 -5.15
C CYS A 404 -0.53 -7.90 -3.82
N GLU A 405 -0.17 -7.30 -2.69
CA GLU A 405 -0.52 -7.77 -1.34
C GLU A 405 -1.97 -7.49 -0.91
N ALA A 406 -2.61 -6.48 -1.51
CA ALA A 406 -3.96 -6.09 -1.13
C ALA A 406 -4.98 -7.17 -1.53
N THR A 407 -5.90 -7.52 -0.63
CA THR A 407 -6.91 -8.56 -0.87
C THR A 407 -7.67 -8.41 -2.20
N PRO A 408 -8.12 -7.21 -2.63
CA PRO A 408 -8.75 -7.08 -3.94
C PRO A 408 -7.83 -7.44 -5.11
N TYR A 409 -6.52 -7.19 -4.96
CA TYR A 409 -5.55 -7.53 -5.98
C TYR A 409 -5.26 -9.04 -6.00
N THR A 410 -5.06 -9.64 -4.84
CA THR A 410 -4.93 -11.10 -4.70
C THR A 410 -6.11 -11.80 -5.37
N ASN A 411 -7.34 -11.40 -5.02
CA ASN A 411 -8.55 -11.97 -5.62
C ASN A 411 -8.61 -11.79 -7.15
N LEU A 412 -8.11 -10.67 -7.67
CA LEU A 412 -8.02 -10.47 -9.11
C LEU A 412 -7.02 -11.45 -9.75
N LEU A 413 -5.83 -11.61 -9.18
CA LEU A 413 -4.80 -12.52 -9.70
C LEU A 413 -5.28 -13.98 -9.71
N VAL A 414 -5.94 -14.41 -8.65
CA VAL A 414 -6.56 -15.75 -8.55
C VAL A 414 -7.64 -15.91 -9.63
N LYS A 415 -8.57 -14.98 -9.77
CA LYS A 415 -9.63 -15.01 -10.80
C LYS A 415 -9.07 -14.95 -12.23
N MET A 416 -7.99 -14.25 -12.41
CA MET A 416 -7.35 -14.03 -13.71
C MET A 416 -6.52 -15.23 -14.14
N GLY A 417 -5.87 -15.93 -13.22
CA GLY A 417 -4.94 -17.02 -13.52
C GLY A 417 -3.83 -16.54 -14.43
N VAL A 418 -2.98 -15.63 -13.93
CA VAL A 418 -1.90 -14.97 -14.69
C VAL A 418 -0.88 -15.97 -15.21
N LYS A 419 -0.40 -15.80 -16.45
CA LYS A 419 0.53 -16.74 -17.11
C LYS A 419 1.80 -16.10 -17.64
N ASN A 420 1.85 -14.78 -17.74
CA ASN A 420 2.97 -14.04 -18.32
C ASN A 420 3.00 -12.59 -17.82
N LEU A 421 4.10 -11.88 -18.13
CA LEU A 421 4.31 -10.50 -17.70
C LEU A 421 3.27 -9.52 -18.25
N ASN A 422 2.77 -9.71 -19.47
CA ASN A 422 1.75 -8.82 -20.05
C ASN A 422 0.44 -8.91 -19.28
N GLU A 423 0.04 -10.11 -18.87
CA GLU A 423 -1.15 -10.31 -18.03
C GLU A 423 -0.95 -9.76 -16.61
N LEU A 424 0.25 -9.91 -16.04
CA LEU A 424 0.57 -9.29 -14.76
C LEU A 424 0.54 -7.76 -14.86
N ALA A 425 1.02 -7.18 -15.96
CA ALA A 425 0.92 -5.75 -16.24
C ALA A 425 -0.55 -5.30 -16.44
N ALA A 426 -1.35 -6.12 -17.12
CA ALA A 426 -2.79 -5.85 -17.27
C ALA A 426 -3.52 -5.87 -15.92
N SER A 427 -3.15 -6.77 -15.00
CA SER A 427 -3.75 -6.84 -13.66
C SER A 427 -3.54 -5.54 -12.86
N ASN A 428 -2.38 -4.88 -13.00
CA ASN A 428 -2.09 -3.55 -12.41
C ASN A 428 -3.08 -2.47 -12.88
N ALA A 429 -3.48 -2.53 -14.13
CA ALA A 429 -4.47 -1.60 -14.68
C ALA A 429 -5.89 -1.94 -14.22
N LEU A 430 -6.23 -3.25 -14.17
CA LEU A 430 -7.57 -3.76 -13.89
C LEU A 430 -7.96 -3.72 -12.42
N VAL A 431 -7.02 -3.76 -11.46
CA VAL A 431 -7.33 -3.80 -10.02
C VAL A 431 -8.08 -2.55 -9.52
N ARG A 432 -8.07 -1.47 -10.27
CA ARG A 432 -8.80 -0.25 -9.92
C ARG A 432 -10.31 -0.46 -10.06
N PRO A 433 -11.13 -0.04 -9.07
CA PRO A 433 -12.57 -0.30 -9.08
C PRO A 433 -13.26 0.15 -10.36
N GLY A 434 -12.86 1.29 -10.91
CA GLY A 434 -13.43 1.80 -12.17
C GLY A 434 -13.14 0.90 -13.37
N ALA A 435 -11.90 0.49 -13.57
CA ALA A 435 -11.49 -0.40 -14.65
C ALA A 435 -12.13 -1.78 -14.51
N MET A 436 -12.17 -2.33 -13.28
CA MET A 436 -12.74 -3.64 -13.02
C MET A 436 -14.24 -3.70 -13.32
N ASN A 437 -14.98 -2.65 -12.97
CA ASN A 437 -16.43 -2.60 -13.19
C ASN A 437 -16.83 -2.36 -14.64
N THR A 438 -15.95 -1.80 -15.46
CA THR A 438 -16.17 -1.53 -16.88
C THR A 438 -15.60 -2.65 -17.76
N ILE A 439 -14.30 -2.59 -18.04
CA ILE A 439 -13.62 -3.45 -19.00
C ILE A 439 -13.11 -4.78 -18.40
N GLY A 440 -12.96 -4.84 -17.06
CA GLY A 440 -12.37 -6.01 -16.39
C GLY A 440 -13.19 -7.29 -16.60
N LYS A 441 -14.53 -7.19 -16.67
CA LYS A 441 -15.41 -8.33 -16.92
C LYS A 441 -15.18 -8.91 -18.31
N ASP A 442 -15.09 -8.06 -19.32
CA ASP A 442 -14.86 -8.47 -20.72
C ASP A 442 -13.45 -9.06 -20.88
N TYR A 443 -12.45 -8.43 -20.26
CA TYR A 443 -11.09 -8.96 -20.25
C TYR A 443 -11.03 -10.39 -19.69
N LEU A 444 -11.62 -10.63 -18.52
CA LEU A 444 -11.66 -11.95 -17.90
C LEU A 444 -12.46 -12.95 -18.74
N ALA A 445 -13.63 -12.55 -19.27
CA ALA A 445 -14.46 -13.43 -20.10
C ALA A 445 -13.72 -13.85 -21.38
N ARG A 446 -13.02 -12.93 -22.05
CA ARG A 446 -12.24 -13.20 -23.26
C ARG A 446 -10.99 -14.04 -22.97
N LYS A 447 -10.27 -13.72 -21.89
CA LYS A 447 -9.12 -14.50 -21.44
C LYS A 447 -9.46 -15.96 -21.17
N HIS A 448 -10.61 -16.22 -20.53
CA HIS A 448 -11.07 -17.57 -20.20
C HIS A 448 -11.89 -18.26 -21.34
N GLY A 449 -11.96 -17.64 -22.50
CA GLY A 449 -12.68 -18.22 -23.64
C GLY A 449 -14.22 -18.24 -23.48
N LYS A 450 -14.75 -17.54 -22.47
CA LYS A 450 -16.21 -17.40 -22.26
C LYS A 450 -16.84 -16.39 -23.23
N GLN A 451 -16.04 -15.52 -23.82
CA GLN A 451 -16.38 -14.56 -24.85
C GLN A 451 -15.30 -14.57 -25.93
N ASN A 452 -15.69 -14.52 -27.20
CA ASN A 452 -14.74 -14.44 -28.32
C ASN A 452 -14.00 -13.10 -28.29
N VAL A 453 -12.68 -13.16 -28.56
CA VAL A 453 -11.87 -11.95 -28.77
C VAL A 453 -12.31 -11.30 -30.09
N SER A 454 -12.76 -10.07 -30.01
CA SER A 454 -13.19 -9.28 -31.17
C SER A 454 -12.42 -7.96 -31.22
N TYR A 455 -12.19 -7.48 -32.44
CA TYR A 455 -11.54 -6.19 -32.67
C TYR A 455 -12.47 -5.34 -33.54
N VAL A 456 -12.66 -4.08 -33.19
CA VAL A 456 -13.50 -3.15 -33.96
C VAL A 456 -12.99 -3.01 -35.40
N HIS A 457 -11.67 -3.02 -35.55
CA HIS A 457 -10.99 -3.08 -36.86
C HIS A 457 -9.68 -3.88 -36.71
N GLN A 458 -9.23 -4.50 -37.82
CA GLN A 458 -8.02 -5.34 -37.82
C GLN A 458 -6.76 -4.59 -37.32
N VAL A 459 -6.65 -3.29 -37.60
CA VAL A 459 -5.51 -2.48 -37.12
C VAL A 459 -5.42 -2.41 -35.60
N MET A 460 -6.56 -2.51 -34.90
CA MET A 460 -6.55 -2.52 -33.43
C MET A 460 -5.95 -3.79 -32.83
N LYS A 461 -5.92 -4.88 -33.59
CA LYS A 461 -5.28 -6.12 -33.15
C LYS A 461 -3.79 -5.93 -32.89
N GLU A 462 -3.12 -5.07 -33.63
CA GLU A 462 -1.67 -4.83 -33.50
C GLU A 462 -1.27 -4.34 -32.12
N PHE A 463 -2.14 -3.58 -31.45
CA PHE A 463 -1.84 -2.96 -30.16
C PHE A 463 -2.79 -3.36 -29.02
N THR A 464 -3.84 -4.20 -29.32
CA THR A 464 -4.74 -4.70 -28.26
C THR A 464 -4.76 -6.21 -28.13
N SER A 465 -3.95 -6.95 -28.93
CA SER A 465 -3.88 -8.41 -28.83
C SER A 465 -3.46 -8.89 -27.44
N ASP A 466 -2.46 -8.25 -26.83
CA ASP A 466 -1.96 -8.56 -25.49
C ASP A 466 -3.00 -8.31 -24.37
N THR A 467 -4.07 -7.59 -24.70
CA THR A 467 -5.18 -7.26 -23.79
C THR A 467 -6.50 -7.85 -24.25
N TYR A 468 -6.45 -8.92 -25.06
CA TYR A 468 -7.64 -9.63 -25.57
C TYR A 468 -8.65 -8.73 -26.31
N GLY A 469 -8.16 -7.73 -27.04
CA GLY A 469 -8.96 -6.73 -27.74
C GLY A 469 -9.58 -5.67 -26.83
N CYS A 470 -9.20 -5.62 -25.58
CA CYS A 470 -9.63 -4.59 -24.62
C CYS A 470 -8.67 -3.38 -24.65
N VAL A 471 -9.21 -2.17 -24.60
CA VAL A 471 -8.42 -0.94 -24.47
C VAL A 471 -8.21 -0.66 -22.99
N LEU A 472 -7.04 -1.00 -22.46
CA LEU A 472 -6.66 -0.82 -21.05
C LEU A 472 -5.73 0.35 -20.83
N TYR A 473 -4.83 0.60 -21.78
CA TYR A 473 -3.72 1.52 -21.63
C TYR A 473 -3.94 2.84 -22.37
N GLN A 474 -3.38 3.91 -21.83
CA GLN A 474 -3.37 5.23 -22.47
C GLN A 474 -2.73 5.18 -23.86
N GLU A 475 -1.68 4.39 -24.01
CA GLU A 475 -0.97 4.15 -25.25
C GLU A 475 -1.87 3.52 -26.32
N GLN A 476 -2.77 2.62 -25.94
CA GLN A 476 -3.73 2.00 -26.86
C GLN A 476 -4.78 3.00 -27.36
N VAL A 477 -5.23 3.93 -26.50
CA VAL A 477 -6.10 5.06 -26.93
C VAL A 477 -5.37 5.93 -27.92
N MET A 478 -4.10 6.29 -27.63
CA MET A 478 -3.29 7.12 -28.54
C MET A 478 -3.09 6.42 -29.88
N GLN A 479 -2.77 5.14 -29.90
CA GLN A 479 -2.59 4.33 -31.11
C GLN A 479 -3.90 4.24 -31.92
N ALA A 480 -5.04 4.07 -31.26
CA ALA A 480 -6.33 4.08 -31.93
C ALA A 480 -6.64 5.44 -32.58
N CYS A 481 -6.34 6.55 -31.87
CA CYS A 481 -6.47 7.91 -32.46
C CYS A 481 -5.61 8.09 -33.70
N VAL A 482 -4.40 7.55 -33.69
CA VAL A 482 -3.46 7.67 -34.83
C VAL A 482 -3.86 6.72 -35.98
N HIS A 483 -3.94 5.42 -35.70
CA HIS A 483 -4.04 4.41 -36.75
C HIS A 483 -5.47 4.24 -37.30
N LEU A 484 -6.49 4.48 -36.50
CA LEU A 484 -7.89 4.41 -36.91
C LEU A 484 -8.45 5.80 -37.19
N GLY A 485 -8.18 6.76 -36.28
CA GLY A 485 -8.69 8.13 -36.41
C GLY A 485 -7.90 9.03 -37.38
N GLY A 486 -6.73 8.57 -37.87
CA GLY A 486 -5.87 9.36 -38.77
C GLY A 486 -5.33 10.66 -38.15
N MET A 487 -5.27 10.72 -36.81
CA MET A 487 -4.81 11.88 -36.05
C MET A 487 -3.29 11.87 -35.94
N THR A 488 -2.69 13.05 -35.68
CA THR A 488 -1.28 13.10 -35.32
C THR A 488 -1.06 12.53 -33.92
N MET A 489 0.16 12.08 -33.63
CA MET A 489 0.50 11.63 -32.28
C MET A 489 0.37 12.75 -31.23
N ALA A 490 0.60 14.00 -31.65
CA ALA A 490 0.41 15.17 -30.79
C ALA A 490 -1.08 15.41 -30.45
N ASP A 491 -1.98 15.24 -31.43
CA ASP A 491 -3.42 15.29 -31.17
C ASP A 491 -3.85 14.15 -30.24
N ALA A 492 -3.33 12.94 -30.47
CA ALA A 492 -3.61 11.79 -29.62
C ALA A 492 -3.16 12.00 -28.16
N ASP A 493 -2.03 12.68 -27.93
CA ASP A 493 -1.58 13.03 -26.56
C ASP A 493 -2.48 14.11 -25.94
N LYS A 494 -2.97 15.07 -26.72
CA LYS A 494 -3.98 16.05 -26.25
C LYS A 494 -5.27 15.34 -25.83
N VAL A 495 -5.79 14.45 -26.68
CA VAL A 495 -6.96 13.62 -26.36
C VAL A 495 -6.75 12.91 -25.03
N ARG A 496 -5.63 12.19 -24.86
CA ARG A 496 -5.29 11.49 -23.62
C ARG A 496 -5.32 12.42 -22.38
N LYS A 497 -4.79 13.65 -22.49
CA LYS A 497 -4.76 14.64 -21.40
C LYS A 497 -6.13 15.20 -21.04
N ILE A 498 -6.92 15.55 -22.05
CA ILE A 498 -8.26 16.11 -21.86
C ILE A 498 -9.16 15.07 -21.19
N ILE A 499 -9.12 13.84 -21.67
CA ILE A 499 -9.82 12.72 -21.10
C ILE A 499 -9.44 12.52 -19.61
N GLY A 500 -8.15 12.55 -19.27
CA GLY A 500 -7.67 12.34 -17.89
C GLY A 500 -8.04 13.46 -16.91
N LYS A 501 -8.30 14.69 -17.39
CA LYS A 501 -8.52 15.86 -16.51
C LYS A 501 -9.98 16.33 -16.44
N LYS A 502 -10.91 15.73 -17.18
CA LYS A 502 -12.32 16.15 -17.29
C LYS A 502 -12.49 17.66 -17.55
N LYS A 503 -11.53 18.28 -18.26
CA LYS A 503 -11.52 19.70 -18.57
C LYS A 503 -12.09 19.95 -19.97
N ASP A 504 -12.92 20.99 -20.07
CA ASP A 504 -13.46 21.63 -21.27
C ASP A 504 -14.14 20.70 -22.31
N ALA A 505 -15.45 20.52 -22.16
CA ALA A 505 -16.28 19.74 -23.09
C ALA A 505 -16.18 20.18 -24.56
N ARG A 506 -15.89 21.47 -24.81
CA ARG A 506 -15.83 22.01 -26.18
C ARG A 506 -14.59 21.58 -26.97
N GLU A 507 -13.42 21.57 -26.28
CA GLU A 507 -12.17 21.13 -26.91
C GLU A 507 -12.24 19.63 -27.21
N PHE A 508 -12.92 18.89 -26.35
CA PHE A 508 -13.12 17.46 -26.50
C PHE A 508 -13.98 17.10 -27.70
N ASP A 509 -15.05 17.87 -27.98
CA ASP A 509 -15.93 17.65 -29.13
C ASP A 509 -15.20 17.80 -30.45
N VAL A 510 -14.25 18.74 -30.56
CA VAL A 510 -13.43 18.93 -31.77
C VAL A 510 -12.60 17.67 -32.08
N PHE A 511 -11.97 17.07 -31.07
CA PHE A 511 -11.20 15.84 -31.27
C PHE A 511 -12.09 14.64 -31.57
N LYS A 512 -13.30 14.60 -31.00
CA LYS A 512 -14.30 13.58 -31.32
C LYS A 512 -14.69 13.58 -32.79
N GLU A 513 -15.02 14.74 -33.30
CA GLU A 513 -15.38 14.88 -34.71
C GLU A 513 -14.23 14.47 -35.63
N LYS A 514 -13.00 14.91 -35.32
CA LYS A 514 -11.79 14.54 -36.06
C LYS A 514 -11.55 13.03 -36.04
N PHE A 515 -11.72 12.38 -34.87
CA PHE A 515 -11.59 10.93 -34.75
C PHE A 515 -12.66 10.21 -35.57
N VAL A 516 -13.93 10.59 -35.42
CA VAL A 516 -15.05 9.96 -36.12
C VAL A 516 -14.91 10.10 -37.63
N GLU A 517 -14.51 11.27 -38.14
CA GLU A 517 -14.24 11.49 -39.57
C GLU A 517 -13.14 10.55 -40.08
N GLY A 518 -12.02 10.48 -39.38
CA GLY A 518 -10.89 9.62 -39.74
C GLY A 518 -11.26 8.13 -39.69
N ALA A 519 -11.87 7.69 -38.61
CA ALA A 519 -12.25 6.29 -38.36
C ALA A 519 -13.36 5.82 -39.29
N SER A 520 -14.23 6.73 -39.76
CA SER A 520 -15.30 6.41 -40.71
C SER A 520 -14.82 5.94 -42.09
N LYS A 521 -13.52 6.07 -42.37
CA LYS A 521 -12.88 5.48 -43.55
C LYS A 521 -12.68 3.97 -43.41
N TYR A 522 -12.74 3.43 -42.21
CA TYR A 522 -12.42 2.04 -41.88
C TYR A 522 -13.62 1.29 -41.29
N VAL A 523 -14.49 2.01 -40.53
CA VAL A 523 -15.66 1.44 -39.84
C VAL A 523 -16.87 2.33 -40.04
N ALA A 524 -18.07 1.81 -39.79
CA ALA A 524 -19.29 2.61 -39.91
C ALA A 524 -19.29 3.80 -38.90
N PRO A 525 -19.82 4.98 -39.25
CA PRO A 525 -19.76 6.19 -38.38
C PRO A 525 -20.37 6.01 -36.99
N ASN A 526 -21.38 5.17 -36.84
CA ASN A 526 -21.94 4.82 -35.53
C ASN A 526 -20.93 4.01 -34.69
N VAL A 527 -20.24 3.05 -35.30
CA VAL A 527 -19.18 2.27 -34.61
C VAL A 527 -18.02 3.16 -34.17
N ALA A 528 -17.64 4.14 -35.01
CA ALA A 528 -16.60 5.11 -34.64
C ALA A 528 -17.04 5.98 -33.45
N ARG A 529 -18.31 6.39 -33.37
CA ARG A 529 -18.85 7.15 -32.24
C ARG A 529 -18.92 6.29 -30.97
N ASP A 530 -19.33 5.04 -31.08
CA ASP A 530 -19.40 4.11 -29.95
C ASP A 530 -18.00 3.86 -29.38
N LEU A 531 -16.99 3.67 -30.27
CA LEU A 531 -15.59 3.50 -29.83
C LEU A 531 -15.05 4.76 -29.14
N TRP A 532 -15.40 5.96 -29.63
CA TRP A 532 -15.04 7.19 -28.94
C TRP A 532 -15.71 7.29 -27.58
N HIS A 533 -16.97 6.91 -27.46
CA HIS A 533 -17.68 6.89 -26.19
C HIS A 533 -17.03 5.89 -25.20
N ASP A 534 -16.57 4.75 -25.69
CA ASP A 534 -15.78 3.82 -24.89
C ASP A 534 -14.48 4.48 -24.40
N PHE A 535 -13.78 5.27 -25.24
CA PHE A 535 -12.61 6.01 -24.81
C PHE A 535 -12.95 7.05 -23.72
N GLU A 536 -14.09 7.75 -23.85
CA GLU A 536 -14.59 8.66 -22.81
C GLU A 536 -14.81 7.94 -21.49
N ALA A 537 -15.45 6.78 -21.52
CA ALA A 537 -15.71 5.98 -20.33
C ALA A 537 -14.42 5.42 -19.70
N HIS A 538 -13.49 4.94 -20.54
CA HIS A 538 -12.24 4.34 -20.09
C HIS A 538 -11.16 5.36 -19.70
N ALA A 539 -11.26 6.53 -20.17
CA ALA A 539 -10.24 7.56 -20.06
C ALA A 539 -9.99 8.01 -18.63
N GLY A 540 -10.99 7.98 -17.76
CA GLY A 540 -10.81 8.19 -16.32
C GLY A 540 -10.05 7.06 -15.62
N TYR A 541 -9.88 5.92 -16.30
CA TYR A 541 -9.30 4.69 -15.72
C TYR A 541 -8.14 4.10 -16.51
N SER A 542 -7.86 4.61 -17.72
CA SER A 542 -6.75 4.11 -18.53
C SER A 542 -5.40 4.28 -17.82
N PHE A 543 -4.54 3.27 -17.97
CA PHE A 543 -3.28 3.17 -17.23
C PHE A 543 -2.10 3.42 -18.16
N ASN A 544 -0.97 3.89 -17.61
CA ASN A 544 0.28 4.01 -18.34
C ASN A 544 0.91 2.61 -18.52
N LYS A 545 1.04 2.13 -19.76
CA LYS A 545 1.61 0.81 -20.05
C LYS A 545 3.07 0.71 -19.60
N SER A 546 3.86 1.76 -19.82
CA SER A 546 5.27 1.79 -19.43
C SER A 546 5.44 1.59 -17.92
N HIS A 547 4.61 2.27 -17.11
CA HIS A 547 4.59 2.09 -15.66
C HIS A 547 4.13 0.68 -15.27
N ALA A 548 3.09 0.16 -15.92
CA ALA A 548 2.56 -1.18 -15.64
C ALA A 548 3.63 -2.26 -15.87
N VAL A 549 4.35 -2.20 -16.99
CA VAL A 549 5.40 -3.18 -17.33
C VAL A 549 6.57 -3.09 -16.34
N ALA A 550 7.05 -1.88 -16.06
CA ALA A 550 8.18 -1.67 -15.14
C ALA A 550 7.86 -2.19 -13.73
N TYR A 551 6.68 -1.87 -13.20
CA TYR A 551 6.28 -2.30 -11.87
C TYR A 551 5.92 -3.78 -11.80
N SER A 552 5.36 -4.35 -12.85
CA SER A 552 5.14 -5.80 -12.93
C SER A 552 6.45 -6.58 -13.02
N THR A 553 7.49 -6.01 -13.60
CA THR A 553 8.85 -6.60 -13.57
C THR A 553 9.34 -6.69 -12.13
N LEU A 554 9.17 -5.62 -11.34
CA LEU A 554 9.54 -5.62 -9.92
C LEU A 554 8.66 -6.59 -9.09
N SER A 555 7.34 -6.65 -9.39
CA SER A 555 6.44 -7.65 -8.78
C SER A 555 6.91 -9.06 -9.09
N TYR A 556 7.32 -9.33 -10.33
CA TYR A 556 7.83 -10.65 -10.73
C TYR A 556 9.14 -11.01 -10.03
N TRP A 557 10.10 -10.08 -9.89
CA TRP A 557 11.33 -10.33 -9.14
C TRP A 557 11.06 -10.75 -7.70
N THR A 558 10.14 -10.05 -7.02
CA THR A 558 9.75 -10.40 -5.66
C THR A 558 9.02 -11.74 -5.59
N ALA A 559 8.15 -12.04 -6.56
CA ALA A 559 7.47 -13.33 -6.65
C ALA A 559 8.45 -14.48 -6.93
N TRP A 560 9.42 -14.26 -7.81
CA TRP A 560 10.46 -15.24 -8.12
C TRP A 560 11.33 -15.56 -6.91
N LEU A 561 11.78 -14.55 -6.17
CA LEU A 561 12.53 -14.73 -4.93
C LEU A 561 11.69 -15.47 -3.88
N LYS A 562 10.42 -15.13 -3.75
CA LYS A 562 9.49 -15.81 -2.85
C LYS A 562 9.31 -17.28 -3.21
N TYR A 563 9.22 -17.61 -4.49
CA TYR A 563 9.03 -18.99 -4.94
C TYR A 563 10.28 -19.86 -4.72
N TYR A 564 11.46 -19.37 -5.17
CA TYR A 564 12.70 -20.14 -5.16
C TYR A 564 13.47 -20.09 -3.85
N TYR A 565 13.35 -19.00 -3.11
CA TYR A 565 14.06 -18.74 -1.84
C TYR A 565 13.13 -18.17 -0.77
N PRO A 566 12.06 -18.92 -0.43
CA PRO A 566 11.01 -18.42 0.46
C PRO A 566 11.52 -18.00 1.84
N LEU A 567 12.50 -18.72 2.40
CA LEU A 567 13.02 -18.43 3.72
C LEU A 567 13.76 -17.08 3.76
N GLU A 568 14.68 -16.87 2.83
CA GLU A 568 15.49 -15.64 2.74
C GLU A 568 14.60 -14.44 2.38
N PHE A 569 13.63 -14.65 1.50
CA PHE A 569 12.69 -13.60 1.09
C PHE A 569 11.77 -13.18 2.25
N MET A 570 11.15 -14.13 2.95
CA MET A 570 10.28 -13.83 4.10
C MET A 570 11.05 -13.21 5.26
N PHE A 571 12.30 -13.63 5.47
CA PHE A 571 13.18 -13.00 6.44
C PHE A 571 13.48 -11.53 6.05
N ALA A 572 13.83 -11.27 4.80
CA ALA A 572 14.11 -9.92 4.31
C ALA A 572 12.89 -8.99 4.44
N LEU A 573 11.68 -9.51 4.19
CA LEU A 573 10.44 -8.77 4.44
C LEU A 573 10.29 -8.38 5.91
N LEU A 574 10.45 -9.33 6.82
CA LEU A 574 10.31 -9.12 8.26
C LEU A 574 11.35 -8.12 8.81
N LYS A 575 12.59 -8.22 8.32
CA LYS A 575 13.69 -7.31 8.68
C LYS A 575 13.40 -5.87 8.28
N ASN A 576 12.84 -5.65 7.08
CA ASN A 576 12.59 -4.32 6.53
C ASN A 576 11.23 -3.73 6.92
N GLU A 577 10.36 -4.46 7.63
CA GLU A 577 9.03 -3.98 7.98
C GLU A 577 8.97 -3.48 9.42
N SER A 578 8.57 -2.22 9.61
CA SER A 578 8.40 -1.60 10.92
C SER A 578 6.96 -1.68 11.46
N ASN A 579 5.98 -1.84 10.57
CA ASN A 579 4.59 -1.97 10.96
C ASN A 579 4.30 -3.36 11.52
N LYS A 580 3.82 -3.42 12.77
CA LYS A 580 3.56 -4.68 13.47
C LYS A 580 2.46 -5.52 12.82
N ASP A 581 1.41 -4.89 12.32
CA ASP A 581 0.30 -5.59 11.67
C ASP A 581 0.75 -6.24 10.36
N THR A 582 1.53 -5.52 9.55
CA THR A 582 2.11 -6.06 8.32
C THR A 582 3.11 -7.19 8.61
N ARG A 583 3.95 -7.04 9.65
CA ARG A 583 4.82 -8.14 10.12
C ARG A 583 4.02 -9.39 10.48
N THR A 584 2.89 -9.23 11.13
CA THR A 584 2.00 -10.35 11.45
C THR A 584 1.50 -11.06 10.20
N GLU A 585 1.07 -10.30 9.18
CA GLU A 585 0.64 -10.86 7.90
C GLU A 585 1.79 -11.65 7.22
N TYR A 586 3.02 -11.16 7.27
CA TYR A 586 4.18 -11.87 6.74
C TYR A 586 4.52 -13.14 7.53
N LEU A 587 4.35 -13.13 8.85
CA LEU A 587 4.55 -14.32 9.69
C LEU A 587 3.50 -15.40 9.40
N ILE A 588 2.24 -14.99 9.17
CA ILE A 588 1.16 -15.90 8.74
C ILE A 588 1.53 -16.51 7.39
N GLU A 589 1.94 -15.72 6.44
CA GLU A 589 2.34 -16.19 5.12
C GLU A 589 3.56 -17.13 5.19
N ALA A 590 4.56 -16.82 6.01
CA ALA A 590 5.69 -17.70 6.23
C ALA A 590 5.25 -19.09 6.75
N LYS A 591 4.33 -19.12 7.72
CA LYS A 591 3.74 -20.38 8.22
C LYS A 591 2.96 -21.12 7.13
N ARG A 592 2.16 -20.40 6.32
CA ARG A 592 1.42 -20.96 5.16
C ARG A 592 2.36 -21.62 4.16
N MET A 593 3.54 -21.05 3.95
CA MET A 593 4.60 -21.59 3.09
C MET A 593 5.43 -22.71 3.75
N GLY A 594 5.08 -23.14 4.95
CA GLY A 594 5.78 -24.20 5.67
C GLY A 594 7.10 -23.77 6.33
N ILE A 595 7.35 -22.46 6.48
CA ILE A 595 8.52 -21.93 7.15
C ILE A 595 8.27 -21.91 8.67
N PRO A 596 9.06 -22.66 9.48
CA PRO A 596 8.92 -22.62 10.92
C PRO A 596 9.23 -21.23 11.50
N VAL A 597 8.31 -20.73 12.32
CA VAL A 597 8.51 -19.48 13.06
C VAL A 597 8.79 -19.84 14.51
N LYS A 598 10.01 -19.55 14.97
CA LYS A 598 10.49 -19.85 16.32
C LYS A 598 10.25 -18.66 17.24
N LEU A 599 9.67 -18.92 18.41
CA LEU A 599 9.49 -17.90 19.45
C LEU A 599 10.84 -17.33 19.90
N PRO A 600 10.87 -16.10 20.42
CA PRO A 600 12.10 -15.52 20.95
C PRO A 600 12.60 -16.31 22.19
N HIS A 601 13.90 -16.32 22.38
CA HIS A 601 14.55 -16.88 23.57
C HIS A 601 15.68 -15.94 24.00
N ILE A 602 15.78 -15.71 25.30
CA ILE A 602 16.69 -14.70 25.82
C ILE A 602 18.17 -14.96 25.47
N ASN A 603 18.60 -16.22 25.41
CA ASN A 603 19.97 -16.58 25.06
C ASN A 603 20.22 -16.74 23.55
N ASP A 604 19.18 -17.00 22.75
CA ASP A 604 19.32 -17.39 21.33
C ASP A 604 18.93 -16.30 20.35
N SER A 605 17.98 -15.42 20.70
CA SER A 605 17.48 -14.39 19.80
C SER A 605 18.45 -13.22 19.66
N ASP A 606 18.53 -12.64 18.46
CA ASP A 606 19.23 -11.39 18.25
C ASP A 606 18.31 -10.18 18.57
N ILE A 607 18.78 -8.95 18.28
CA ILE A 607 17.93 -7.77 18.44
C ILE A 607 16.72 -7.89 17.55
N ASP A 608 16.91 -8.18 16.25
CA ASP A 608 15.87 -8.36 15.24
C ASP A 608 15.71 -9.85 14.87
N PHE A 609 14.81 -10.15 13.92
CA PHE A 609 14.64 -11.51 13.39
C PHE A 609 15.96 -12.09 12.87
N LYS A 610 16.12 -13.42 12.98
CA LYS A 610 17.22 -14.15 12.34
C LYS A 610 16.77 -15.47 11.74
N ILE A 611 17.51 -15.92 10.72
CA ILE A 611 17.38 -17.28 10.20
C ILE A 611 18.06 -18.24 11.16
N GLU A 612 17.38 -19.30 11.55
CA GLU A 612 17.89 -20.36 12.41
C GLU A 612 17.50 -21.73 11.87
N GLY A 613 18.44 -22.37 11.19
CA GLY A 613 18.18 -23.60 10.43
C GLY A 613 17.23 -23.34 9.26
N LYS A 614 16.10 -24.07 9.21
CA LYS A 614 15.09 -23.88 8.14
C LYS A 614 13.95 -22.94 8.55
N GLY A 615 14.11 -22.14 9.60
CA GLY A 615 13.05 -21.29 10.13
C GLY A 615 13.54 -19.88 10.48
N ILE A 616 12.61 -19.05 10.90
CA ILE A 616 12.84 -17.66 11.32
C ILE A 616 12.60 -17.58 12.82
N ARG A 617 13.59 -17.10 13.58
CA ARG A 617 13.45 -16.81 15.01
C ARG A 617 13.11 -15.34 15.20
N PHE A 618 12.18 -15.07 16.11
CA PHE A 618 11.87 -13.71 16.56
C PHE A 618 13.06 -13.06 17.22
N GLY A 619 13.27 -11.78 16.92
CA GLY A 619 14.18 -10.93 17.67
C GLY A 619 13.61 -10.48 19.02
N LEU A 620 14.47 -10.05 19.94
CA LEU A 620 14.04 -9.57 21.25
C LEU A 620 13.28 -8.25 21.15
N SER A 621 13.60 -7.39 20.18
CA SER A 621 12.93 -6.08 19.97
C SER A 621 11.50 -6.21 19.44
N ALA A 622 11.11 -7.36 18.92
CA ALA A 622 9.72 -7.65 18.55
C ALA A 622 8.80 -7.81 19.75
N ILE A 623 9.37 -8.11 20.94
CA ILE A 623 8.64 -8.31 22.20
C ILE A 623 8.15 -6.94 22.72
N LYS A 624 6.89 -6.85 23.11
CA LYS A 624 6.33 -5.64 23.71
C LYS A 624 7.16 -5.20 24.94
N TYR A 625 7.41 -3.90 25.05
CA TYR A 625 8.24 -3.26 26.10
C TYR A 625 9.76 -3.50 25.99
N ILE A 626 10.25 -4.18 24.96
CA ILE A 626 11.68 -4.34 24.70
C ILE A 626 12.06 -3.52 23.48
N SER A 627 12.79 -2.43 23.69
CA SER A 627 13.40 -1.64 22.62
C SER A 627 14.74 -2.24 22.21
N ASP A 628 15.29 -1.81 21.07
CA ASP A 628 16.61 -2.24 20.60
C ASP A 628 17.71 -2.05 21.66
N ASN A 629 17.67 -0.92 22.39
CA ASN A 629 18.60 -0.65 23.49
C ASN A 629 18.45 -1.65 24.65
N ILE A 630 17.23 -2.06 25.00
CA ILE A 630 16.98 -3.05 26.04
C ILE A 630 17.39 -4.44 25.55
N ALA A 631 17.05 -4.79 24.31
CA ALA A 631 17.47 -6.04 23.68
C ALA A 631 19.00 -6.17 23.68
N LYS A 632 19.71 -5.10 23.27
CA LYS A 632 21.17 -5.06 23.27
C LYS A 632 21.76 -5.32 24.67
N LYS A 633 21.22 -4.68 25.71
CA LYS A 633 21.67 -4.90 27.10
C LYS A 633 21.54 -6.35 27.54
N TYR A 634 20.44 -7.00 27.20
CA TYR A 634 20.27 -8.43 27.46
C TYR A 634 21.28 -9.29 26.68
N ILE A 635 21.52 -8.96 25.42
CA ILE A 635 22.47 -9.68 24.55
C ILE A 635 23.90 -9.54 25.07
N ASP A 636 24.31 -8.35 25.47
CA ASP A 636 25.67 -8.04 25.97
C ASP A 636 25.92 -8.74 27.33
N ALA A 637 24.87 -9.08 28.09
CA ALA A 637 24.96 -9.74 29.40
C ALA A 637 24.86 -11.27 29.33
N ARG A 638 24.72 -11.89 28.17
CA ARG A 638 24.62 -13.35 28.00
C ARG A 638 25.92 -14.08 28.33
N PRO A 639 25.83 -15.38 28.67
CA PRO A 639 24.62 -16.19 28.80
C PRO A 639 23.94 -16.04 30.18
N PHE A 640 22.63 -16.17 30.23
CA PHE A 640 21.87 -16.37 31.47
C PHE A 640 21.65 -17.87 31.70
N ASN A 641 21.94 -18.36 32.93
CA ASN A 641 21.84 -19.77 33.26
C ASN A 641 20.57 -20.10 34.04
N SER A 642 19.86 -19.08 34.57
CA SER A 642 18.62 -19.24 35.33
C SER A 642 17.72 -18.01 35.16
N TYR A 643 16.45 -18.19 35.46
CA TYR A 643 15.50 -17.07 35.52
C TYR A 643 15.86 -16.07 36.60
N LYS A 644 16.36 -16.56 37.74
CA LYS A 644 16.81 -15.74 38.86
C LYS A 644 17.97 -14.81 38.46
N GLU A 645 18.93 -15.33 37.70
CA GLU A 645 20.03 -14.50 37.16
C GLU A 645 19.52 -13.40 36.22
N LEU A 646 18.59 -13.72 35.33
CA LEU A 646 17.92 -12.77 34.44
C LEU A 646 17.12 -11.72 35.22
N GLU A 647 16.44 -12.13 36.29
CA GLU A 647 15.68 -11.24 37.15
C GLU A 647 16.62 -10.27 37.92
N GLU A 648 17.69 -10.75 38.52
CA GLU A 648 18.69 -9.96 39.22
C GLU A 648 19.35 -8.94 38.26
N PHE A 649 19.70 -9.36 37.04
CA PHE A 649 20.19 -8.45 35.99
C PHE A 649 19.16 -7.37 35.67
N THR A 650 17.89 -7.72 35.46
CA THR A 650 16.84 -6.79 35.11
C THR A 650 16.65 -5.70 36.17
N PHE A 651 16.71 -6.07 37.45
CA PHE A 651 16.49 -5.13 38.57
C PHE A 651 17.75 -4.43 39.05
N THR A 652 18.92 -4.69 38.44
CA THR A 652 20.15 -3.97 38.78
C THR A 652 20.00 -2.48 38.57
N LYS A 653 20.28 -1.68 39.61
CA LYS A 653 20.13 -0.22 39.61
C LYS A 653 21.00 0.41 38.50
N GLY A 654 20.40 1.24 37.67
CA GLY A 654 21.11 1.91 36.56
C GLY A 654 21.06 1.16 35.24
N ASN A 655 20.56 -0.06 35.21
CA ASN A 655 20.47 -0.88 33.98
C ASN A 655 19.38 -0.34 32.99
N GLY A 656 18.40 0.41 33.50
CA GLY A 656 17.33 1.01 32.67
C GLY A 656 16.42 -0.01 31.99
N VAL A 657 16.45 -1.26 32.45
CA VAL A 657 15.50 -2.30 32.06
C VAL A 657 14.33 -2.30 33.05
N ASN A 658 13.12 -2.52 32.57
CA ASN A 658 11.94 -2.44 33.41
C ASN A 658 11.30 -3.82 33.66
N SER A 659 10.52 -3.95 34.73
CA SER A 659 9.80 -5.18 35.08
C SER A 659 8.81 -5.65 34.01
N ARG A 660 8.29 -4.75 33.18
CA ARG A 660 7.37 -5.09 32.07
C ARG A 660 8.07 -5.91 31.00
N ALA A 661 9.34 -5.60 30.71
CA ALA A 661 10.17 -6.35 29.77
C ALA A 661 10.40 -7.79 30.27
N LEU A 662 10.77 -7.97 31.54
CA LEU A 662 10.95 -9.29 32.16
C LEU A 662 9.65 -10.10 32.15
N ASN A 663 8.54 -9.48 32.54
CA ASN A 663 7.24 -10.14 32.52
C ASN A 663 6.82 -10.57 31.09
N ALA A 664 7.06 -9.73 30.10
CA ALA A 664 6.79 -10.07 28.70
C ALA A 664 7.63 -11.28 28.23
N LEU A 665 8.92 -11.33 28.58
CA LEU A 665 9.79 -12.48 28.28
C LEU A 665 9.25 -13.78 28.93
N LYS A 666 8.80 -13.71 30.19
CA LYS A 666 8.22 -14.85 30.90
C LYS A 666 6.93 -15.35 30.22
N LEU A 667 5.98 -14.47 29.93
CA LEU A 667 4.68 -14.80 29.39
C LEU A 667 4.72 -15.52 28.04
N ILE A 668 5.75 -15.27 27.23
CA ILE A 668 5.92 -15.91 25.90
C ILE A 668 6.97 -17.02 25.90
N GLY A 669 7.45 -17.43 27.05
CA GLY A 669 8.45 -18.51 27.19
C GLY A 669 9.86 -18.13 26.73
N ALA A 670 10.14 -16.84 26.49
CA ALA A 670 11.46 -16.38 26.10
C ALA A 670 12.49 -16.45 27.24
N ALA A 671 12.02 -16.54 28.48
CA ALA A 671 12.81 -16.72 29.70
C ALA A 671 12.60 -18.11 30.31
N THR A 672 12.65 -19.15 29.48
CA THR A 672 12.48 -20.55 29.93
C THR A 672 13.82 -21.09 30.47
N PHE A 673 13.82 -21.55 31.74
CA PHE A 673 14.94 -22.14 32.43
C PHE A 673 14.45 -23.26 33.34
N SER A 674 15.36 -24.00 33.98
CA SER A 674 15.02 -25.06 34.94
C SER A 674 14.21 -24.55 36.13
N ASP A 675 14.51 -23.35 36.62
CA ASP A 675 13.80 -22.63 37.70
C ASP A 675 12.57 -21.83 37.22
N ASN A 676 12.36 -21.73 35.91
CA ASN A 676 11.14 -21.16 35.28
C ASN A 676 10.77 -21.99 34.05
N PRO A 677 10.14 -23.17 34.27
CA PRO A 677 9.80 -24.07 33.17
C PRO A 677 8.77 -23.47 32.23
N ARG A 678 8.82 -23.91 30.97
CA ARG A 678 7.92 -23.45 29.91
C ARG A 678 6.46 -23.81 30.28
N ASN A 679 5.58 -22.81 30.17
CA ASN A 679 4.13 -23.00 30.28
C ASN A 679 3.48 -22.69 28.93
N ASP A 680 3.10 -23.74 28.21
CA ASP A 680 2.54 -23.59 26.85
C ASP A 680 1.14 -22.98 26.85
N GLU A 681 0.39 -23.02 27.97
CA GLU A 681 -0.90 -22.37 28.05
C GLU A 681 -0.78 -20.85 28.21
N ASP A 682 0.10 -20.42 29.12
CA ASP A 682 0.42 -18.97 29.27
C ASP A 682 0.96 -18.41 27.99
N ILE A 683 1.83 -19.14 27.29
CA ILE A 683 2.40 -18.70 26.01
C ILE A 683 1.28 -18.49 25.00
N ARG A 684 0.39 -19.46 24.79
CA ARG A 684 -0.72 -19.35 23.83
C ARG A 684 -1.61 -18.16 24.11
N GLN A 685 -1.97 -17.93 25.37
CA GLN A 685 -2.83 -16.82 25.77
C GLN A 685 -2.18 -15.45 25.54
N ASN A 686 -0.86 -15.35 25.63
CA ASN A 686 -0.15 -14.06 25.59
C ASN A 686 0.57 -13.77 24.26
N LEU A 687 0.64 -14.72 23.31
CA LEU A 687 1.36 -14.54 22.04
C LEU A 687 0.89 -13.30 21.27
N TYR A 688 -0.42 -13.12 21.17
CA TYR A 688 -0.96 -11.99 20.43
C TYR A 688 -0.70 -10.65 21.14
N GLU A 689 -0.92 -10.59 22.46
CA GLU A 689 -0.70 -9.35 23.22
C GLU A 689 0.76 -8.91 23.21
N VAL A 690 1.69 -9.85 23.34
CA VAL A 690 3.11 -9.59 23.56
C VAL A 690 3.90 -9.52 22.25
N LEU A 691 3.60 -10.38 21.26
CA LEU A 691 4.31 -10.48 19.98
C LEU A 691 3.47 -10.06 18.76
N ASN A 692 2.20 -9.76 18.94
CA ASN A 692 1.23 -9.58 17.85
C ASN A 692 1.17 -10.82 16.92
N LEU A 693 1.45 -12.00 17.45
CA LEU A 693 1.47 -13.28 16.72
C LEU A 693 0.20 -14.07 17.01
N PRO A 694 -0.72 -14.22 16.04
CA PRO A 694 -1.90 -15.04 16.21
C PRO A 694 -1.53 -16.53 16.23
N GLU A 695 -2.17 -17.29 17.10
CA GLU A 695 -2.10 -18.74 17.07
C GLU A 695 -3.34 -19.30 16.40
N PHE A 696 -3.15 -20.05 15.30
CA PHE A 696 -4.23 -20.70 14.56
C PHE A 696 -4.28 -22.21 14.81
N ASN A 697 -3.35 -22.76 15.60
CA ASN A 697 -3.31 -24.18 15.90
C ASN A 697 -4.29 -24.54 17.01
N VAL A 698 -5.58 -24.42 16.73
CA VAL A 698 -6.63 -24.93 17.58
C VAL A 698 -7.01 -26.31 17.06
N SER A 699 -6.76 -27.34 17.86
CA SER A 699 -7.15 -28.70 17.55
C SER A 699 -8.67 -28.84 17.66
N LEU A 700 -9.36 -28.63 16.55
CA LEU A 700 -10.76 -29.07 16.44
C LEU A 700 -10.81 -30.55 16.00
N PRO A 701 -11.80 -31.31 16.44
CA PRO A 701 -12.05 -32.62 15.88
C PRO A 701 -12.23 -32.56 14.36
N ALA A 702 -11.71 -33.56 13.63
CA ALA A 702 -11.63 -33.55 12.16
C ALA A 702 -12.96 -33.22 11.46
N HIS A 703 -14.08 -33.66 12.01
CA HIS A 703 -15.42 -33.42 11.45
C HIS A 703 -15.85 -31.92 11.43
N TYR A 704 -15.18 -31.05 12.22
CA TYR A 704 -15.51 -29.62 12.19
C TYR A 704 -14.87 -28.94 10.98
N HIS A 705 -13.75 -29.46 10.47
CA HIS A 705 -13.08 -28.88 9.32
C HIS A 705 -13.89 -28.95 8.02
N ALA A 706 -14.85 -29.88 7.95
CA ALA A 706 -15.68 -30.09 6.76
C ALA A 706 -16.57 -28.88 6.38
N PHE A 707 -16.88 -28.00 7.33
CA PHE A 707 -17.74 -26.82 7.09
C PHE A 707 -17.11 -25.49 7.49
N ILE A 708 -15.85 -25.48 7.87
CA ILE A 708 -15.13 -24.24 8.08
C ILE A 708 -14.57 -23.74 6.74
N LYS A 709 -14.98 -22.54 6.37
CA LYS A 709 -14.43 -21.85 5.21
C LYS A 709 -13.21 -21.02 5.60
N GLU A 710 -12.17 -21.08 4.81
CA GLU A 710 -11.02 -20.20 5.00
C GLU A 710 -11.36 -18.76 4.54
N ILE A 711 -10.70 -17.76 5.14
CA ILE A 711 -11.00 -16.36 4.85
C ILE A 711 -10.71 -16.01 3.39
N GLU A 712 -9.78 -16.67 2.72
CA GLU A 712 -9.52 -16.47 1.30
C GLU A 712 -10.70 -16.85 0.41
N ASP A 713 -11.52 -17.81 0.86
CA ASP A 713 -12.75 -18.24 0.18
C ASP A 713 -13.99 -17.45 0.62
N TYR A 714 -13.80 -16.41 1.44
CA TYR A 714 -14.90 -15.64 1.97
C TYR A 714 -15.58 -14.83 0.88
N ASP A 715 -16.90 -15.03 0.71
CA ASP A 715 -17.77 -14.17 -0.07
C ASP A 715 -18.64 -13.34 0.88
N GLU A 716 -18.80 -12.04 0.64
CA GLU A 716 -19.64 -11.16 1.46
C GLU A 716 -21.14 -11.54 1.39
N LYS A 717 -21.51 -12.43 0.46
CA LYS A 717 -22.88 -12.94 0.29
C LYS A 717 -22.95 -14.42 0.62
N GLY A 718 -23.98 -14.77 1.40
CA GLY A 718 -24.26 -16.15 1.79
C GLY A 718 -23.96 -16.48 3.23
N SER A 719 -24.26 -17.72 3.62
CA SER A 719 -24.04 -18.23 5.00
C SER A 719 -22.91 -19.21 5.02
N PHE A 720 -21.94 -18.99 5.89
CA PHE A 720 -20.81 -19.92 6.11
C PHE A 720 -20.22 -19.77 7.50
N VAL A 721 -19.41 -20.74 7.88
CA VAL A 721 -18.66 -20.74 9.13
C VAL A 721 -17.20 -20.46 8.84
N ILE A 722 -16.65 -19.51 9.54
CA ILE A 722 -15.22 -19.25 9.56
C ILE A 722 -14.65 -19.54 10.95
N MET A 723 -13.39 -19.93 11.01
CA MET A 723 -12.64 -20.04 12.24
C MET A 723 -11.50 -19.04 12.17
N GLY A 724 -11.47 -18.12 13.12
CA GLY A 724 -10.41 -17.12 13.12
C GLY A 724 -10.25 -16.41 14.45
N MET A 725 -9.09 -15.79 14.62
CA MET A 725 -8.79 -14.97 15.77
C MET A 725 -9.29 -13.53 15.52
N VAL A 726 -9.91 -12.95 16.54
CA VAL A 726 -10.36 -11.56 16.51
C VAL A 726 -9.17 -10.61 16.67
N LYS A 727 -8.79 -9.94 15.59
CA LYS A 727 -7.68 -8.97 15.56
C LYS A 727 -8.07 -7.64 16.19
N SER A 728 -9.24 -7.12 15.86
CA SER A 728 -9.72 -5.83 16.36
C SER A 728 -11.24 -5.74 16.32
N ILE A 729 -11.80 -4.95 17.24
CA ILE A 729 -13.23 -4.67 17.31
C ILE A 729 -13.42 -3.15 17.31
N LYS A 730 -14.00 -2.64 16.23
CA LYS A 730 -14.38 -1.23 16.12
C LYS A 730 -15.85 -1.08 16.45
N ARG A 731 -16.16 -0.67 17.70
CA ARG A 731 -17.52 -0.52 18.19
C ARG A 731 -18.14 0.81 17.74
N SER A 732 -19.39 0.77 17.32
CA SER A 732 -20.23 1.92 16.98
C SER A 732 -21.58 1.79 17.68
N LYS A 733 -22.42 2.84 17.64
CA LYS A 733 -23.74 2.78 18.27
C LYS A 733 -24.64 1.82 17.48
N GLY A 734 -24.96 0.66 18.08
CA GLY A 734 -25.85 -0.34 17.49
C GLY A 734 -25.18 -1.39 16.58
N TRP A 735 -23.88 -1.33 16.36
CA TRP A 735 -23.13 -2.34 15.61
C TRP A 735 -21.63 -2.29 15.91
N SER A 736 -20.93 -3.38 15.65
CA SER A 736 -19.48 -3.43 15.73
C SER A 736 -18.92 -3.97 14.40
N ARG A 737 -17.71 -3.57 14.03
CA ARG A 737 -16.96 -4.22 12.98
C ARG A 737 -15.85 -5.03 13.61
N VAL A 738 -15.94 -6.34 13.43
CA VAL A 738 -14.99 -7.31 13.97
C VAL A 738 -14.05 -7.70 12.82
N GLU A 739 -12.77 -7.48 13.02
CA GLU A 739 -11.73 -7.93 12.09
C GLU A 739 -11.22 -9.29 12.54
N VAL A 740 -11.42 -10.30 11.72
CA VAL A 740 -11.08 -11.69 12.00
C VAL A 740 -9.92 -12.12 11.11
N LEU A 741 -8.97 -12.83 11.70
CA LEU A 741 -7.78 -13.38 11.02
C LEU A 741 -7.85 -14.90 11.05
N ASP A 742 -7.49 -15.54 9.94
CA ASP A 742 -7.09 -16.94 9.92
C ASP A 742 -5.70 -17.11 9.27
N LYS A 743 -5.29 -18.34 8.95
CA LYS A 743 -4.02 -18.62 8.28
C LYS A 743 -3.94 -18.13 6.84
N THR A 744 -5.06 -17.75 6.23
CA THR A 744 -5.18 -17.37 4.82
C THR A 744 -5.34 -15.87 4.63
N GLY A 745 -5.83 -15.14 5.65
CA GLY A 745 -6.00 -13.69 5.53
C GLY A 745 -6.77 -13.03 6.66
N SER A 746 -7.34 -11.87 6.39
CA SER A 746 -8.22 -11.14 7.31
C SER A 746 -9.49 -10.66 6.62
N VAL A 747 -10.59 -10.66 7.36
CA VAL A 747 -11.90 -10.16 6.91
C VAL A 747 -12.54 -9.30 7.99
N GLY A 748 -13.24 -8.24 7.57
CA GLY A 748 -14.00 -7.37 8.50
C GLY A 748 -15.48 -7.65 8.42
N ILE A 749 -16.06 -8.20 9.46
CA ILE A 749 -17.46 -8.65 9.55
C ILE A 749 -18.25 -7.73 10.46
N PHE A 750 -19.52 -7.49 10.17
CA PHE A 750 -20.40 -6.68 11.01
C PHE A 750 -21.05 -7.53 12.10
N ASP A 751 -21.02 -7.02 13.32
CA ASP A 751 -21.70 -7.57 14.49
C ASP A 751 -22.78 -6.59 14.95
N GLU A 752 -24.03 -6.85 14.56
CA GLU A 752 -25.18 -6.02 14.89
C GLU A 752 -25.80 -6.37 16.24
N GLU A 753 -25.59 -7.59 16.72
CA GLU A 753 -26.13 -8.06 17.99
C GLU A 753 -25.19 -7.81 19.17
N GLN A 754 -24.01 -7.22 18.92
CA GLN A 754 -22.97 -6.97 19.93
C GLN A 754 -22.64 -8.23 20.74
N THR A 755 -22.35 -9.32 20.03
CA THR A 755 -21.93 -10.58 20.62
C THR A 755 -20.73 -10.35 21.55
N THR A 756 -20.63 -11.16 22.61
CA THR A 756 -19.49 -11.09 23.54
C THR A 756 -18.23 -11.68 22.88
N ILE A 757 -17.63 -10.88 22.01
CA ILE A 757 -16.39 -11.24 21.32
C ILE A 757 -15.25 -10.41 21.91
N GLU A 758 -14.10 -11.03 22.14
CA GLU A 758 -12.91 -10.42 22.70
C GLU A 758 -11.75 -10.44 21.70
N THR A 759 -10.95 -9.38 21.70
CA THR A 759 -9.76 -9.29 20.86
C THR A 759 -8.68 -10.26 21.35
N GLY A 760 -8.00 -10.94 20.42
CA GLY A 760 -6.95 -11.92 20.72
C GLY A 760 -7.44 -13.34 20.91
N GLN A 761 -8.75 -13.55 21.00
CA GLN A 761 -9.34 -14.89 21.16
C GLN A 761 -9.80 -15.46 19.82
N THR A 762 -9.70 -16.77 19.64
CA THR A 762 -10.12 -17.48 18.43
C THR A 762 -11.56 -17.98 18.59
N TYR A 763 -12.37 -17.72 17.58
CA TYR A 763 -13.78 -18.07 17.53
C TYR A 763 -14.11 -18.91 16.31
N LEU A 764 -15.09 -19.75 16.46
CA LEU A 764 -15.87 -20.30 15.35
C LEU A 764 -17.06 -19.34 15.13
N ILE A 765 -17.14 -18.71 13.98
CA ILE A 765 -18.08 -17.63 13.70
C ILE A 765 -19.00 -18.05 12.56
N LEU A 766 -20.31 -18.04 12.81
CA LEU A 766 -21.32 -18.16 11.78
C LEU A 766 -21.62 -16.80 11.19
N VAL A 767 -21.42 -16.67 9.89
CA VAL A 767 -21.62 -15.42 9.13
C VAL A 767 -22.74 -15.62 8.12
N ASN A 768 -23.57 -14.58 7.93
CA ASN A 768 -24.57 -14.51 6.87
C ASN A 768 -24.55 -13.09 6.29
N ASP A 769 -24.37 -12.98 4.98
CA ASP A 769 -24.34 -11.69 4.26
C ASP A 769 -23.45 -10.65 4.96
N ASN A 770 -22.21 -11.04 5.30
CA ASN A 770 -21.22 -10.23 6.00
C ASN A 770 -21.61 -9.77 7.42
N ARG A 771 -22.51 -10.51 8.10
CA ARG A 771 -22.96 -10.24 9.46
C ARG A 771 -22.72 -11.44 10.34
N ILE A 772 -22.23 -11.22 11.56
CA ILE A 772 -22.11 -12.27 12.57
C ILE A 772 -23.49 -12.64 13.09
N LEU A 773 -23.86 -13.88 12.93
CA LEU A 773 -25.09 -14.43 13.54
C LEU A 773 -24.80 -15.08 14.89
N SER A 774 -23.62 -15.66 15.04
CA SER A 774 -23.20 -16.29 16.29
C SER A 774 -21.69 -16.49 16.30
N ALA A 775 -21.07 -16.45 17.48
CA ALA A 775 -19.65 -16.72 17.66
C ALA A 775 -19.44 -17.56 18.94
N ILE A 776 -18.66 -18.62 18.85
CA ILE A 776 -18.31 -19.47 20.00
C ILE A 776 -16.78 -19.48 20.13
N PRO A 777 -16.23 -19.17 21.33
CA PRO A 777 -14.82 -19.36 21.60
C PRO A 777 -14.41 -20.82 21.34
N VAL A 778 -13.32 -21.02 20.64
CA VAL A 778 -12.93 -22.39 20.21
C VAL A 778 -12.55 -23.29 21.39
N ASP A 779 -12.02 -22.72 22.46
CA ASP A 779 -11.71 -23.41 23.73
C ASP A 779 -12.96 -23.97 24.42
N GLN A 780 -14.14 -23.41 24.14
CA GLN A 780 -15.43 -23.89 24.67
C GLN A 780 -16.05 -25.03 23.84
N ILE A 781 -15.49 -25.34 22.68
CA ILE A 781 -15.97 -26.40 21.80
C ILE A 781 -15.41 -27.73 22.28
N LYS A 782 -16.15 -28.41 23.18
CA LYS A 782 -15.80 -29.73 23.69
C LYS A 782 -16.47 -30.83 22.85
N GLY A 783 -15.75 -31.32 21.83
CA GLY A 783 -15.86 -32.71 21.30
C GLY A 783 -17.20 -33.22 20.77
N SER A 784 -18.32 -32.52 20.81
CA SER A 784 -19.63 -33.04 20.43
C SER A 784 -20.21 -32.30 19.20
N SER A 785 -20.47 -33.05 18.14
CA SER A 785 -21.19 -32.58 16.96
C SER A 785 -22.53 -31.89 17.27
N SER A 786 -23.16 -32.22 18.40
CA SER A 786 -24.42 -31.63 18.85
C SER A 786 -24.30 -30.15 19.25
N ALA A 787 -23.15 -29.71 19.72
CA ALA A 787 -22.92 -28.29 20.05
C ALA A 787 -22.84 -27.43 18.79
N LEU A 788 -22.20 -27.96 17.76
CA LEU A 788 -22.07 -27.24 16.47
C LEU A 788 -23.41 -27.21 15.72
N VAL A 789 -24.15 -28.30 15.74
CA VAL A 789 -25.52 -28.36 15.13
C VAL A 789 -26.43 -27.32 15.79
N LYS A 790 -26.33 -27.13 17.11
CA LYS A 790 -27.06 -26.08 17.84
C LYS A 790 -26.56 -24.69 17.46
N PHE A 791 -25.26 -24.54 17.28
CA PHE A 791 -24.63 -23.28 16.87
C PHE A 791 -25.03 -22.86 15.46
N LEU A 792 -25.08 -23.78 14.52
CA LEU A 792 -25.36 -23.48 13.11
C LEU A 792 -26.85 -23.28 12.79
N ASN A 793 -27.77 -23.35 13.77
CA ASN A 793 -29.23 -23.23 13.56
C ASN A 793 -29.69 -24.05 12.36
N TYR A 794 -29.65 -25.36 12.51
CA TYR A 794 -29.90 -26.34 11.48
C TYR A 794 -31.08 -26.00 10.53
N LYS A 795 -30.82 -25.87 9.23
CA LYS A 795 -31.84 -25.68 8.18
C LYS A 795 -31.97 -26.94 7.35
N GLN A 796 -33.20 -27.41 7.15
CA GLN A 796 -33.49 -28.46 6.19
C GLN A 796 -33.48 -27.87 4.77
N LEU A 797 -32.50 -28.23 3.96
CA LEU A 797 -32.43 -27.82 2.55
C LEU A 797 -33.03 -28.89 1.62
N PRO A 798 -33.49 -28.49 0.42
CA PRO A 798 -33.84 -29.46 -0.60
C PRO A 798 -32.62 -30.29 -1.00
N PHE A 799 -32.82 -31.59 -1.14
CA PHE A 799 -31.77 -32.53 -1.47
C PHE A 799 -31.41 -32.48 -2.96
N THR A 800 -30.13 -32.45 -3.22
CA THR A 800 -29.57 -32.55 -4.57
C THR A 800 -28.59 -33.74 -4.62
N ASN A 801 -28.31 -34.22 -5.82
CA ASN A 801 -27.31 -35.28 -6.07
C ASN A 801 -25.86 -34.70 -6.06
N GLU A 802 -25.63 -33.70 -5.26
CA GLU A 802 -24.32 -33.06 -5.14
C GLU A 802 -23.43 -33.78 -4.15
N GLU A 803 -22.13 -33.51 -4.22
CA GLU A 803 -21.14 -34.02 -3.29
C GLU A 803 -21.33 -33.37 -1.90
N MET A 804 -21.40 -34.17 -0.84
CA MET A 804 -21.58 -33.70 0.53
C MET A 804 -20.52 -34.30 1.45
N TYR A 805 -20.12 -33.54 2.47
CA TYR A 805 -19.15 -33.97 3.47
C TYR A 805 -19.82 -34.71 4.62
N VAL A 806 -19.25 -35.86 5.03
CA VAL A 806 -19.67 -36.60 6.18
C VAL A 806 -19.18 -35.91 7.46
N VAL A 807 -20.09 -35.24 8.17
CA VAL A 807 -19.81 -34.54 9.42
C VAL A 807 -19.78 -35.51 10.60
N SER A 808 -20.76 -36.40 10.65
CA SER A 808 -20.77 -37.45 11.65
C SER A 808 -21.53 -38.69 11.15
N PHE A 809 -21.06 -39.89 11.53
CA PHE A 809 -21.69 -41.16 11.25
C PHE A 809 -21.82 -41.94 12.56
N LYS A 810 -23.03 -42.02 13.11
CA LYS A 810 -23.29 -42.65 14.44
C LYS A 810 -24.09 -43.93 14.30
N PRO A 811 -23.44 -45.11 14.30
CA PRO A 811 -24.12 -46.38 14.29
C PRO A 811 -24.95 -46.59 15.56
N ARG A 812 -26.10 -47.26 15.42
CA ARG A 812 -26.97 -47.67 16.51
C ARG A 812 -27.66 -48.98 16.18
N ILE A 813 -28.02 -49.74 17.23
CA ILE A 813 -28.81 -50.98 17.10
C ILE A 813 -30.22 -50.65 17.60
N THR A 814 -31.24 -51.01 16.83
CA THR A 814 -32.65 -50.85 17.22
C THR A 814 -33.03 -51.88 18.26
N LYS A 815 -34.13 -51.66 18.98
CA LYS A 815 -34.70 -52.62 19.92
C LYS A 815 -34.96 -54.00 19.29
N ALA A 816 -35.14 -54.04 17.98
CA ALA A 816 -35.34 -55.27 17.18
C ALA A 816 -34.02 -55.88 16.66
N GLY A 817 -32.87 -55.45 17.15
CA GLY A 817 -31.54 -55.99 16.78
C GLY A 817 -31.04 -55.56 15.41
N LYS A 818 -31.74 -54.67 14.69
CA LYS A 818 -31.33 -54.20 13.36
C LYS A 818 -30.32 -53.04 13.46
N LYS A 819 -29.22 -53.06 12.65
CA LYS A 819 -28.22 -52.00 12.57
C LYS A 819 -28.71 -50.83 11.74
N MET A 820 -28.63 -49.65 12.25
CA MET A 820 -28.96 -48.35 11.64
C MET A 820 -27.88 -47.31 11.96
N ALA A 821 -27.90 -46.14 11.33
CA ALA A 821 -27.08 -45.02 11.73
C ALA A 821 -27.82 -43.69 11.57
N SER A 822 -27.40 -42.69 12.34
CA SER A 822 -27.67 -41.28 12.02
C SER A 822 -26.44 -40.72 11.33
N LEU A 823 -26.65 -40.11 10.19
CA LEU A 823 -25.62 -39.47 9.35
C LEU A 823 -25.92 -37.98 9.31
N THR A 824 -24.89 -37.17 9.56
CA THR A 824 -24.97 -35.73 9.35
C THR A 824 -24.06 -35.37 8.19
N LEU A 825 -24.61 -34.70 7.20
CA LEU A 825 -23.91 -34.26 6.00
C LEU A 825 -23.86 -32.72 5.94
N ALA A 826 -22.76 -32.16 5.43
CA ALA A 826 -22.67 -30.76 5.06
C ALA A 826 -22.62 -30.65 3.53
N ASP A 827 -23.40 -29.73 2.96
CA ASP A 827 -23.37 -29.44 1.52
C ASP A 827 -22.28 -28.41 1.16
N THR A 828 -22.21 -28.05 -0.12
CA THR A 828 -21.24 -27.06 -0.62
C THR A 828 -21.46 -25.66 -0.05
N SER A 829 -22.66 -25.34 0.41
CA SER A 829 -23.01 -24.09 1.11
C SER A 829 -22.69 -24.13 2.60
N ARG A 830 -22.18 -25.28 3.10
CA ARG A 830 -21.90 -25.57 4.52
C ARG A 830 -23.15 -25.69 5.41
N ASP A 831 -24.31 -25.91 4.79
CA ASP A 831 -25.51 -26.24 5.54
C ASP A 831 -25.54 -27.72 5.91
N LEU A 832 -26.12 -28.02 7.09
CA LEU A 832 -26.15 -29.39 7.64
C LEU A 832 -27.45 -30.12 7.36
N HIS A 833 -27.34 -31.37 6.94
CA HIS A 833 -28.45 -32.29 6.67
C HIS A 833 -28.41 -33.49 7.59
N SER A 834 -29.54 -33.80 8.27
CA SER A 834 -29.67 -35.01 9.06
C SER A 834 -30.30 -36.13 8.21
N VAL A 835 -29.59 -37.21 8.08
CA VAL A 835 -29.95 -38.34 7.24
C VAL A 835 -30.01 -39.61 8.10
N MET A 836 -31.07 -40.37 7.89
CA MET A 836 -31.21 -41.68 8.53
C MET A 836 -30.69 -42.77 7.62
N VAL A 837 -29.82 -43.61 8.11
CA VAL A 837 -29.29 -44.78 7.41
C VAL A 837 -30.00 -46.01 7.93
N PHE A 838 -30.93 -46.52 7.13
CA PHE A 838 -31.68 -47.74 7.45
C PHE A 838 -30.87 -49.02 7.23
N PRO A 839 -31.32 -50.17 7.77
CA PRO A 839 -30.57 -51.44 7.65
C PRO A 839 -30.20 -51.85 6.24
N THR A 840 -31.01 -51.46 5.24
CA THR A 840 -30.76 -51.73 3.83
C THR A 840 -29.51 -51.08 3.29
N SER A 841 -29.23 -49.83 3.70
CA SER A 841 -28.07 -49.03 3.28
C SER A 841 -26.94 -49.04 4.33
N PHE A 842 -27.15 -49.63 5.52
CA PHE A 842 -26.21 -49.56 6.62
C PHE A 842 -24.87 -50.22 6.30
N ALA A 843 -24.88 -51.39 5.70
CA ALA A 843 -23.63 -52.11 5.37
C ALA A 843 -22.77 -51.35 4.39
N GLN A 844 -23.33 -50.75 3.39
CA GLN A 844 -22.64 -49.91 2.40
C GLN A 844 -22.07 -48.64 3.07
N ALA A 845 -22.90 -47.95 3.87
CA ALA A 845 -22.49 -46.74 4.58
C ALA A 845 -21.34 -47.01 5.56
N TYR A 846 -21.43 -48.10 6.33
CA TYR A 846 -20.42 -48.47 7.31
C TYR A 846 -19.06 -48.83 6.67
N MET A 847 -19.06 -49.38 5.49
CA MET A 847 -17.86 -49.78 4.74
C MET A 847 -17.23 -48.64 3.94
N LYS A 848 -18.02 -47.66 3.48
CA LYS A 848 -17.56 -46.64 2.55
C LYS A 848 -17.36 -45.28 3.22
N LEU A 849 -18.12 -44.90 4.23
CA LEU A 849 -18.14 -43.53 4.78
C LEU A 849 -17.09 -43.36 5.88
N GLU A 850 -16.31 -42.34 5.71
CA GLU A 850 -15.39 -41.83 6.72
C GLU A 850 -15.77 -40.39 7.07
N GLU A 851 -15.76 -40.03 8.34
CA GLU A 851 -16.01 -38.67 8.80
C GLU A 851 -14.92 -37.73 8.26
N GLY A 852 -15.32 -36.56 7.75
CA GLY A 852 -14.39 -35.59 7.15
C GLY A 852 -14.09 -35.78 5.65
N HIS A 853 -14.73 -36.75 4.99
CA HIS A 853 -14.60 -37.00 3.54
C HIS A 853 -15.88 -36.67 2.81
N ALA A 854 -15.75 -36.28 1.53
CA ALA A 854 -16.88 -35.93 0.67
C ALA A 854 -17.27 -37.10 -0.23
N TYR A 855 -18.58 -37.32 -0.40
CA TYR A 855 -19.14 -38.35 -1.25
C TYR A 855 -20.36 -37.81 -1.99
N LYS A 856 -20.72 -38.44 -3.11
CA LYS A 856 -22.02 -38.20 -3.77
C LYS A 856 -23.06 -39.11 -3.16
N PHE A 857 -24.17 -38.52 -2.72
CA PHE A 857 -25.26 -39.24 -2.08
C PHE A 857 -26.53 -39.21 -2.92
N THR A 858 -27.26 -40.30 -2.96
CA THR A 858 -28.65 -40.30 -3.33
C THR A 858 -29.48 -40.37 -2.07
N LEU A 859 -30.29 -39.32 -1.83
CA LEU A 859 -31.11 -39.16 -0.66
C LEU A 859 -32.60 -39.23 -1.02
N GLY A 860 -33.38 -39.98 -0.26
CA GLY A 860 -34.80 -40.07 -0.38
C GLY A 860 -35.54 -39.53 0.85
N LYS A 861 -36.87 -39.53 0.82
CA LYS A 861 -37.76 -39.16 1.91
C LYS A 861 -38.76 -40.27 2.20
N THR A 862 -38.94 -40.57 3.47
CA THR A 862 -40.01 -41.40 3.91
C THR A 862 -41.37 -40.65 3.90
N LYS A 863 -42.52 -41.35 4.06
CA LYS A 863 -43.87 -40.75 4.05
C LYS A 863 -44.06 -39.71 5.18
N ASP A 864 -43.33 -39.84 6.26
CA ASP A 864 -43.31 -38.90 7.40
C ASP A 864 -42.30 -37.76 7.25
N GLY A 865 -41.62 -37.63 6.09
CA GLY A 865 -40.70 -36.57 5.78
C GLY A 865 -39.26 -36.80 6.26
N THR A 866 -38.97 -37.94 6.90
CA THR A 866 -37.59 -38.26 7.36
C THR A 866 -36.72 -38.53 6.13
N VAL A 867 -35.56 -37.89 6.12
CA VAL A 867 -34.57 -38.08 5.07
C VAL A 867 -33.79 -39.36 5.27
N ILE A 868 -33.63 -40.14 4.22
CA ILE A 868 -32.95 -41.43 4.28
C ILE A 868 -31.81 -41.50 3.24
N LEU A 869 -30.79 -42.28 3.56
CA LEU A 869 -29.74 -42.64 2.64
C LEU A 869 -30.23 -43.77 1.74
N GLU A 870 -30.31 -43.55 0.44
CA GLU A 870 -30.62 -44.57 -0.57
C GLU A 870 -29.38 -45.20 -1.14
N ASP A 871 -28.38 -44.35 -1.57
CA ASP A 871 -27.13 -44.85 -2.17
C ASP A 871 -25.98 -43.89 -1.94
N ILE A 872 -24.74 -44.40 -2.13
CA ILE A 872 -23.47 -43.68 -2.06
C ILE A 872 -22.77 -43.88 -3.38
N ASN A 873 -22.73 -42.84 -4.18
CA ASN A 873 -22.18 -42.81 -5.53
C ASN A 873 -20.74 -42.20 -5.48
N GLY A 874 -19.73 -42.98 -5.64
CA GLY A 874 -18.34 -42.52 -5.70
C GLY A 874 -17.35 -43.45 -5.06
#